data_b4918cb839d8b19a70f190f11d0b0ee8
#
_entry.id   b4918cb839d8b19a70f190f11d0b0ee8
#
_cell.length_a   1.000
_cell.length_b   1.000
_cell.length_c   1.000
_cell.angle_alpha   90.00
_cell.angle_beta   90.00
_cell.angle_gamma   90.00
#
_symmetry.space_group_name_H-M   'P 1'
#
loop_
_entity.id
_entity.type
_entity.pdbx_description
1 polymer ?
#
loop_
_entity_poly.entity_id
_entity_poly.type
_entity_poly.pdbx_seq_one_letter_code
_entity_poly.pdbx_strand_id
1 'polypeptide(L)'
;MIFRTKIILCCLGIIVLMPLSDAGAATRGLFLFDGLSQRVAFDYRYRALTLSEAGSGTTRSVRQRFEETYSVGINYVLRGPDLLLGGASIEAGWDQLESSLSGAASDRNSSTGGSRLLYDVYGTFLRYRPLSLRFFSNSRMSHVGREFSPGYDQTVHADGLSLHVKNLRIPFNVDYRRTTAQTEGLTADYTRKNRSLQIDAKHAAAGFSQTFLDLRFDEYRTLYRSELEDYQLQSSRFLLTNDLTWASGKNPRRLSSRVNYTEQVGTPDARGYDWSENLDWHFGRALTGMLYYNRVYTNRERSDLLRNQGRAALGHQFLACIDSRIGIELRDSAQNDGTETDRSGDVSLAYRKKLPRDSHLQVNLYQRYGRAERDFSTTLQTVLDEAHSAAALVPATLDRLHVVSETIVVRHADPAARLNPYVRDVDYRVDQAGATTLIAVLPGSDILDGDTLLIDYSHRDSAREAYDYGNRRAGVTLNFLKRYRVYGRWEETLRHYRSAGDPFSNAGGDLTEAVLGVDGSRQAASFGLEYKTRRTYYEARRSFEAFYQWSQRLKKGLLASGVGNYYARIEPAAGAREYRVNTVSIHGKYQTPVYRRGSLGLFTRYAHTSSDGTDRDDLSLGFDYRHGYGKFIMSFDAKTDWRFSGGQDRREETVNLKLSRYL
;
A
#
# COMPACT_ATOMS: atom_id res chain seq x y z
N MET A 1 -27.56 30.61 14.75
CA MET A 1 -27.85 29.44 15.61
C MET A 1 -29.33 29.05 15.67
N ILE A 2 -30.27 29.97 15.74
CA ILE A 2 -31.74 29.73 15.94
C ILE A 2 -32.44 29.17 14.67
N PHE A 3 -31.95 29.47 13.48
CA PHE A 3 -32.54 28.95 12.21
C PHE A 3 -32.23 27.47 11.94
N ARG A 4 -31.13 26.98 12.48
CA ARG A 4 -30.62 25.61 12.29
C ARG A 4 -31.36 24.56 13.11
N THR A 5 -31.79 24.91 14.31
CA THR A 5 -32.58 24.03 15.19
C THR A 5 -33.96 23.73 14.62
N LYS A 6 -34.51 24.62 13.78
CA LYS A 6 -35.83 24.43 13.14
C LYS A 6 -35.81 23.43 11.99
N ILE A 7 -34.70 23.32 11.24
CA ILE A 7 -34.57 22.34 10.15
C ILE A 7 -34.37 20.94 10.70
N ILE A 8 -33.57 20.79 11.77
CA ILE A 8 -33.37 19.51 12.47
C ILE A 8 -34.71 19.01 13.05
N LEU A 9 -35.51 19.91 13.63
CA LEU A 9 -36.86 19.57 14.14
C LEU A 9 -37.86 19.24 13.02
N CYS A 10 -37.78 19.88 11.84
CA CYS A 10 -38.61 19.55 10.69
C CYS A 10 -38.24 18.18 10.09
N CYS A 11 -36.95 17.85 9.95
CA CYS A 11 -36.53 16.53 9.48
C CYS A 11 -36.89 15.43 10.47
N LEU A 12 -36.73 15.66 11.78
CA LEU A 12 -37.21 14.74 12.83
C LEU A 12 -38.73 14.60 12.84
N GLY A 13 -39.49 15.67 12.56
CA GLY A 13 -40.93 15.64 12.49
C GLY A 13 -41.48 14.86 11.28
N ILE A 14 -40.83 14.91 10.15
CA ILE A 14 -41.20 14.15 8.93
C ILE A 14 -40.92 12.63 9.14
N ILE A 15 -39.87 12.29 9.87
CA ILE A 15 -39.50 10.89 10.18
C ILE A 15 -40.52 10.23 11.12
N VAL A 16 -41.20 11.01 11.98
CA VAL A 16 -42.22 10.52 12.94
C VAL A 16 -43.58 10.37 12.29
N LEU A 17 -43.86 11.09 11.19
CA LEU A 17 -45.19 11.18 10.58
C LEU A 17 -45.43 10.28 9.35
N MET A 18 -44.42 9.55 8.87
CA MET A 18 -44.70 8.52 7.87
C MET A 18 -45.27 7.27 8.56
N PRO A 19 -46.57 6.97 8.36
CA PRO A 19 -47.10 5.74 8.88
C PRO A 19 -46.37 4.57 8.23
N LEU A 20 -45.76 3.75 9.06
CA LEU A 20 -45.33 2.40 8.69
C LEU A 20 -46.63 1.61 8.38
N SER A 21 -47.17 1.80 7.18
CA SER A 21 -48.10 0.83 6.67
C SER A 21 -47.28 -0.44 6.44
N ASP A 22 -47.51 -1.41 7.31
CA ASP A 22 -47.20 -2.80 7.01
C ASP A 22 -47.73 -3.07 5.58
N ALA A 23 -46.84 -3.06 4.64
CA ALA A 23 -47.13 -3.55 3.28
C ALA A 23 -47.25 -5.05 3.42
N GLY A 24 -48.42 -5.44 3.97
CA GLY A 24 -48.86 -6.80 4.02
C GLY A 24 -48.78 -7.42 2.64
N ALA A 25 -48.15 -8.54 2.57
CA ALA A 25 -48.10 -9.42 1.45
C ALA A 25 -49.45 -9.47 0.74
N ALA A 26 -49.47 -9.09 -0.50
CA ALA A 26 -50.27 -9.72 -1.53
C ALA A 26 -50.42 -8.81 -2.72
N THR A 27 -49.67 -9.09 -3.69
CA THR A 27 -50.25 -9.20 -5.04
C THR A 27 -49.24 -9.98 -5.85
N ARG A 28 -49.68 -10.99 -6.57
CA ARG A 28 -48.96 -11.67 -7.64
C ARG A 28 -48.69 -10.66 -8.77
N GLY A 29 -48.04 -9.55 -8.43
CA GLY A 29 -47.59 -8.54 -9.35
C GLY A 29 -46.27 -8.98 -10.00
N LEU A 30 -46.02 -8.48 -11.17
CA LEU A 30 -44.77 -8.70 -11.93
C LEU A 30 -43.55 -8.25 -11.11
N PHE A 31 -43.71 -7.24 -10.25
CA PHE A 31 -42.71 -6.67 -9.35
C PHE A 31 -43.11 -6.91 -7.88
N LEU A 32 -42.16 -7.45 -7.12
CA LEU A 32 -42.21 -7.52 -5.68
C LEU A 32 -41.16 -6.56 -5.12
N PHE A 33 -41.60 -5.65 -4.27
CA PHE A 33 -40.70 -4.80 -3.50
C PHE A 33 -40.52 -5.44 -2.13
N ASP A 34 -39.26 -5.73 -1.78
CA ASP A 34 -38.89 -6.36 -0.54
C ASP A 34 -37.95 -5.45 0.24
N GLY A 35 -38.35 -5.09 1.44
CA GLY A 35 -37.52 -4.37 2.39
C GLY A 35 -37.25 -2.90 2.05
N LEU A 36 -38.16 -2.03 2.46
CA LEU A 36 -37.84 -0.60 2.58
C LEU A 36 -36.83 -0.44 3.72
N SER A 37 -35.66 0.11 3.41
CA SER A 37 -34.62 0.45 4.39
C SER A 37 -34.51 1.97 4.47
N GLN A 38 -34.52 2.49 5.70
CA GLN A 38 -34.27 3.91 5.93
C GLN A 38 -33.15 4.04 6.94
N ARG A 39 -32.31 5.03 6.76
CA ARG A 39 -31.22 5.31 7.66
C ARG A 39 -31.02 6.81 7.82
N VAL A 40 -30.87 7.24 9.06
CA VAL A 40 -30.41 8.57 9.42
C VAL A 40 -29.03 8.43 10.05
N ALA A 41 -28.08 9.26 9.66
CA ALA A 41 -26.77 9.27 10.27
C ALA A 41 -26.26 10.71 10.48
N PHE A 42 -25.56 10.90 11.57
CA PHE A 42 -24.85 12.12 11.94
C PHE A 42 -23.38 11.77 12.12
N ASP A 43 -22.50 12.53 11.50
CA ASP A 43 -21.04 12.39 11.60
C ASP A 43 -20.47 13.75 11.99
N TYR A 44 -19.83 13.83 13.15
CA TYR A 44 -19.14 15.04 13.60
C TYR A 44 -17.66 14.71 13.75
N ARG A 45 -16.82 15.54 13.14
CA ARG A 45 -15.36 15.43 13.19
C ARG A 45 -14.77 16.76 13.62
N TYR A 46 -13.93 16.69 14.63
CA TYR A 46 -13.15 17.79 15.13
C TYR A 46 -11.66 17.45 15.01
N ARG A 47 -10.88 18.38 14.53
CA ARG A 47 -9.41 18.30 14.51
C ARG A 47 -8.86 19.66 14.88
N ALA A 48 -7.94 19.69 15.84
CA ALA A 48 -7.15 20.86 16.17
C ALA A 48 -5.66 20.53 16.09
N LEU A 49 -4.91 21.36 15.42
CA LEU A 49 -3.47 21.31 15.33
C LEU A 49 -2.90 22.58 15.92
N THR A 50 -2.07 22.46 16.95
CA THR A 50 -1.33 23.56 17.57
C THR A 50 0.15 23.34 17.33
N LEU A 51 0.81 24.33 16.76
CA LEU A 51 2.25 24.39 16.54
C LEU A 51 2.80 25.55 17.33
N SER A 52 3.77 25.30 18.18
CA SER A 52 4.49 26.33 18.93
C SER A 52 5.96 26.27 18.58
N GLU A 53 6.53 27.37 18.15
CA GLU A 53 7.92 27.46 17.75
C GLU A 53 8.62 28.54 18.60
N ALA A 54 9.78 28.19 19.13
CA ALA A 54 10.56 29.13 19.97
C ALA A 54 10.98 30.36 19.15
N GLY A 55 10.44 31.52 19.52
CA GLY A 55 10.73 32.81 18.86
C GLY A 55 9.73 33.26 17.80
N SER A 56 8.87 32.38 17.24
CA SER A 56 7.88 32.73 16.21
C SER A 56 6.44 32.72 16.71
N GLY A 57 6.21 32.26 17.95
CA GLY A 57 4.87 32.21 18.56
C GLY A 57 4.12 30.90 18.32
N THR A 58 2.82 30.91 18.64
CA THR A 58 1.96 29.72 18.54
C THR A 58 0.95 29.90 17.43
N THR A 59 0.87 28.93 16.54
CA THR A 59 -0.15 28.83 15.49
C THR A 59 -1.11 27.70 15.82
N ARG A 60 -2.41 27.97 15.74
CA ARG A 60 -3.45 26.98 15.98
C ARG A 60 -4.40 26.90 14.79
N SER A 61 -4.53 25.73 14.20
CA SER A 61 -5.53 25.43 13.18
C SER A 61 -6.60 24.52 13.78
N VAL A 62 -7.86 24.90 13.65
CA VAL A 62 -9.01 24.10 14.10
C VAL A 62 -9.92 23.84 12.92
N ARG A 63 -10.33 22.60 12.74
CA ARG A 63 -11.24 22.17 11.72
C ARG A 63 -12.39 21.36 12.34
N GLN A 64 -13.61 21.77 12.03
CA GLN A 64 -14.81 21.08 12.45
C GLN A 64 -15.63 20.73 11.23
N ARG A 65 -16.06 19.50 11.12
CA ARG A 65 -16.96 19.06 10.07
C ARG A 65 -18.18 18.39 10.70
N PHE A 66 -19.32 18.81 10.26
CA PHE A 66 -20.59 18.22 10.63
C PHE A 66 -21.29 17.73 9.37
N GLU A 67 -21.73 16.49 9.37
CA GLU A 67 -22.42 15.86 8.23
C GLU A 67 -23.69 15.16 8.73
N GLU A 68 -24.81 15.48 8.10
CA GLU A 68 -26.08 14.82 8.30
C GLU A 68 -26.46 14.08 7.02
N THR A 69 -26.93 12.85 7.14
CA THR A 69 -27.36 12.07 5.98
C THR A 69 -28.67 11.34 6.27
N TYR A 70 -29.54 11.35 5.30
CA TYR A 70 -30.75 10.54 5.25
C TYR A 70 -30.73 9.67 4.01
N SER A 71 -30.87 8.38 4.16
CA SER A 71 -30.91 7.45 3.04
C SER A 71 -32.14 6.56 3.08
N VAL A 72 -32.71 6.36 1.91
CA VAL A 72 -33.84 5.45 1.66
C VAL A 72 -33.41 4.46 0.60
N GLY A 73 -33.62 3.19 0.88
CA GLY A 73 -33.30 2.11 -0.05
C GLY A 73 -34.46 1.12 -0.15
N ILE A 74 -34.63 0.56 -1.31
CA ILE A 74 -35.61 -0.48 -1.60
C ILE A 74 -34.95 -1.61 -2.40
N ASN A 75 -35.27 -2.82 -2.03
CA ASN A 75 -34.93 -3.98 -2.83
C ASN A 75 -36.13 -4.37 -3.71
N TYR A 76 -35.85 -4.87 -4.91
CA TYR A 76 -36.89 -5.28 -5.83
C TYR A 76 -36.55 -6.62 -6.46
N VAL A 77 -37.60 -7.38 -6.73
CA VAL A 77 -37.53 -8.67 -7.40
C VAL A 77 -38.57 -8.68 -8.53
N LEU A 78 -38.14 -9.01 -9.75
CA LEU A 78 -39.04 -9.15 -10.88
C LEU A 78 -39.28 -10.61 -11.21
N ARG A 79 -40.54 -11.05 -11.15
CA ARG A 79 -40.97 -12.42 -11.52
C ARG A 79 -40.22 -13.53 -10.77
N GLY A 80 -39.67 -13.21 -9.60
CA GLY A 80 -38.86 -14.08 -8.78
C GLY A 80 -37.36 -13.71 -8.80
N PRO A 81 -36.60 -14.12 -7.79
CA PRO A 81 -35.18 -13.78 -7.65
C PRO A 81 -34.30 -14.37 -8.75
N ASP A 82 -34.84 -15.32 -9.54
CA ASP A 82 -34.12 -15.95 -10.64
C ASP A 82 -34.05 -15.07 -11.87
N LEU A 83 -35.05 -14.21 -12.12
CA LEU A 83 -35.07 -13.36 -13.31
C LEU A 83 -34.35 -12.07 -13.08
N LEU A 84 -34.73 -11.28 -12.08
CA LEU A 84 -34.06 -10.03 -11.73
C LEU A 84 -34.18 -9.77 -10.23
N LEU A 85 -33.05 -9.56 -9.60
CA LEU A 85 -32.92 -9.10 -8.23
C LEU A 85 -32.10 -7.81 -8.22
N GLY A 86 -32.55 -6.78 -7.54
CA GLY A 86 -31.82 -5.54 -7.45
C GLY A 86 -32.22 -4.66 -6.30
N GLY A 87 -31.66 -3.48 -6.27
CA GLY A 87 -31.99 -2.46 -5.29
C GLY A 87 -31.80 -1.07 -5.88
N ALA A 88 -32.49 -0.13 -5.28
CA ALA A 88 -32.34 1.30 -5.53
C ALA A 88 -32.24 2.03 -4.21
N SER A 89 -31.38 3.01 -4.11
CA SER A 89 -31.28 3.89 -2.94
C SER A 89 -31.02 5.31 -3.33
N ILE A 90 -31.51 6.21 -2.49
CA ILE A 90 -31.24 7.65 -2.55
C ILE A 90 -30.75 8.07 -1.18
N GLU A 91 -29.68 8.85 -1.15
CA GLU A 91 -29.16 9.47 0.05
C GLU A 91 -29.04 10.97 -0.17
N ALA A 92 -29.66 11.73 0.71
CA ALA A 92 -29.49 13.18 0.78
C ALA A 92 -28.71 13.53 2.04
N GLY A 93 -27.79 14.46 1.95
CA GLY A 93 -27.01 14.89 3.08
C GLY A 93 -26.68 16.37 3.03
N TRP A 94 -26.31 16.88 4.17
CA TRP A 94 -25.80 18.23 4.34
C TRP A 94 -24.49 18.16 5.10
N ASP A 95 -23.45 18.86 4.62
CA ASP A 95 -22.20 18.99 5.34
C ASP A 95 -21.84 20.45 5.60
N GLN A 96 -21.17 20.69 6.69
CA GLN A 96 -20.66 21.97 7.09
C GLN A 96 -19.23 21.80 7.57
N LEU A 97 -18.33 22.57 6.99
CA LEU A 97 -16.93 22.65 7.38
C LEU A 97 -16.63 24.04 7.95
N GLU A 98 -16.13 24.11 9.14
CA GLU A 98 -15.62 25.31 9.77
C GLU A 98 -14.13 25.13 10.00
N SER A 99 -13.34 26.10 9.56
CA SER A 99 -11.89 26.11 9.75
C SER A 99 -11.46 27.45 10.29
N SER A 100 -10.63 27.44 11.33
CA SER A 100 -10.03 28.63 11.90
C SER A 100 -8.52 28.45 12.01
N LEU A 101 -7.79 29.48 11.68
CA LEU A 101 -6.36 29.59 11.87
C LEU A 101 -6.11 30.83 12.73
N SER A 102 -5.43 30.65 13.83
CA SER A 102 -4.99 31.75 14.71
C SER A 102 -3.50 31.68 14.95
N GLY A 103 -2.80 32.83 14.93
CA GLY A 103 -1.36 32.87 15.11
C GLY A 103 -0.75 34.23 14.87
N ALA A 104 0.57 34.33 14.98
CA ALA A 104 1.29 35.61 14.97
C ALA A 104 1.14 36.47 13.70
N ALA A 105 0.75 35.88 12.56
CA ALA A 105 0.69 36.58 11.27
C ALA A 105 -0.70 37.07 10.86
N SER A 106 -1.76 36.36 11.15
CA SER A 106 -3.16 36.76 10.92
C SER A 106 -4.15 35.71 11.38
N ASP A 107 -5.28 36.13 11.92
CA ASP A 107 -6.41 35.25 12.20
C ASP A 107 -7.26 35.10 10.93
N ARG A 108 -7.55 33.86 10.57
CA ARG A 108 -8.42 33.53 9.43
C ARG A 108 -9.50 32.56 9.85
N ASN A 109 -10.73 32.86 9.47
CA ASN A 109 -11.86 31.96 9.67
C ASN A 109 -12.51 31.68 8.32
N SER A 110 -12.88 30.44 8.09
CA SER A 110 -13.66 30.07 6.94
C SER A 110 -14.79 29.11 7.34
N SER A 111 -15.95 29.30 6.74
CA SER A 111 -17.09 28.41 6.92
C SER A 111 -17.63 28.10 5.55
N THR A 112 -17.64 26.81 5.20
CA THR A 112 -18.23 26.34 3.95
C THR A 112 -19.25 25.26 4.28
N GLY A 113 -20.36 25.26 3.56
CA GLY A 113 -21.39 24.25 3.73
C GLY A 113 -21.94 23.86 2.38
N GLY A 114 -22.33 22.62 2.24
CA GLY A 114 -22.84 22.10 0.99
C GLY A 114 -23.87 21.01 1.18
N SER A 115 -24.60 20.72 0.11
CA SER A 115 -25.52 19.61 0.03
C SER A 115 -24.86 18.44 -0.69
N ARG A 116 -25.30 17.25 -0.36
CA ARG A 116 -24.89 16.02 -1.00
C ARG A 116 -26.12 15.23 -1.42
N LEU A 117 -26.11 14.77 -2.65
CA LEU A 117 -27.13 13.87 -3.16
C LEU A 117 -26.45 12.67 -3.80
N LEU A 118 -26.88 11.49 -3.37
CA LEU A 118 -26.44 10.21 -3.92
C LEU A 118 -27.64 9.46 -4.44
N TYR A 119 -27.50 8.77 -5.55
CA TYR A 119 -28.35 7.64 -5.87
C TYR A 119 -27.50 6.42 -6.26
N ASP A 120 -28.02 5.25 -5.99
CA ASP A 120 -27.45 3.97 -6.40
C ASP A 120 -28.58 3.05 -6.86
N VAL A 121 -28.44 2.52 -8.07
CA VAL A 121 -29.38 1.55 -8.65
C VAL A 121 -28.56 0.40 -9.19
N TYR A 122 -28.90 -0.79 -8.79
CA TYR A 122 -28.24 -2.00 -9.29
C TYR A 122 -29.26 -3.13 -9.52
N GLY A 123 -28.92 -4.02 -10.42
CA GLY A 123 -29.69 -5.22 -10.66
C GLY A 123 -28.88 -6.36 -11.24
N THR A 124 -29.33 -7.56 -10.97
CA THR A 124 -28.72 -8.79 -11.48
C THR A 124 -29.80 -9.63 -12.14
N PHE A 125 -29.71 -9.79 -13.45
CA PHE A 125 -30.55 -10.69 -14.25
C PHE A 125 -29.98 -12.11 -14.22
N LEU A 126 -30.86 -13.10 -14.16
CA LEU A 126 -30.55 -14.52 -14.30
C LEU A 126 -29.44 -15.00 -13.34
N ARG A 127 -29.47 -14.53 -12.10
CA ARG A 127 -28.43 -14.75 -11.08
C ARG A 127 -28.01 -16.21 -10.93
N TYR A 128 -28.97 -17.12 -11.01
CA TYR A 128 -28.75 -18.55 -10.81
C TYR A 128 -28.64 -19.33 -12.13
N ARG A 129 -28.66 -18.65 -13.27
CA ARG A 129 -28.50 -19.26 -14.57
C ARG A 129 -27.03 -19.29 -15.02
N PRO A 130 -26.67 -20.11 -16.01
CA PRO A 130 -25.32 -20.10 -16.56
C PRO A 130 -24.87 -18.76 -17.13
N LEU A 131 -25.81 -17.95 -17.57
CA LEU A 131 -25.62 -16.58 -18.01
C LEU A 131 -26.24 -15.65 -16.97
N SER A 132 -25.46 -14.74 -16.39
CA SER A 132 -25.96 -13.68 -15.51
C SER A 132 -25.43 -12.32 -15.94
N LEU A 133 -26.29 -11.32 -15.86
CA LEU A 133 -25.98 -9.95 -16.22
C LEU A 133 -26.23 -9.06 -15.02
N ARG A 134 -25.21 -8.32 -14.57
CA ARG A 134 -25.31 -7.31 -13.52
C ARG A 134 -25.13 -5.93 -14.14
N PHE A 135 -25.96 -4.99 -13.74
CA PHE A 135 -25.81 -3.58 -14.06
C PHE A 135 -25.84 -2.74 -12.78
N PHE A 136 -25.20 -1.61 -12.84
CA PHE A 136 -25.32 -0.58 -11.81
C PHE A 136 -25.20 0.82 -12.40
N SER A 137 -25.82 1.76 -11.74
CA SER A 137 -25.68 3.19 -11.99
C SER A 137 -25.71 3.92 -10.66
N ASN A 138 -24.70 4.71 -10.38
CA ASN A 138 -24.69 5.56 -9.20
C ASN A 138 -24.18 6.97 -9.53
N SER A 139 -24.67 7.92 -8.77
CA SER A 139 -24.21 9.30 -8.86
C SER A 139 -24.05 9.87 -7.47
N ARG A 140 -22.99 10.64 -7.30
CA ARG A 140 -22.68 11.36 -6.07
C ARG A 140 -22.37 12.81 -6.42
N MET A 141 -23.17 13.72 -5.92
CA MET A 141 -22.89 15.13 -5.91
C MET A 141 -22.53 15.56 -4.49
N SER A 142 -21.41 16.23 -4.32
CA SER A 142 -20.93 16.68 -3.01
C SER A 142 -20.20 18.01 -3.14
N HIS A 143 -20.45 18.90 -2.20
CA HIS A 143 -19.64 20.09 -2.00
C HIS A 143 -18.38 19.69 -1.21
N VAL A 144 -17.20 20.08 -1.69
CA VAL A 144 -15.91 19.85 -1.00
C VAL A 144 -15.46 21.18 -0.42
N GLY A 145 -15.64 21.35 0.88
CA GLY A 145 -15.14 22.52 1.60
C GLY A 145 -13.61 22.49 1.66
N ARG A 146 -12.99 23.66 1.45
CA ARG A 146 -11.53 23.86 1.58
C ARG A 146 -11.22 24.77 2.74
N GLU A 147 -10.05 24.56 3.35
CA GLU A 147 -9.53 25.47 4.37
C GLU A 147 -9.05 26.76 3.69
N PHE A 148 -9.57 27.90 4.14
CA PHE A 148 -9.12 29.25 3.73
C PHE A 148 -9.20 29.55 2.22
N SER A 149 -9.91 28.73 1.46
CA SER A 149 -10.17 28.95 0.03
C SER A 149 -11.64 28.60 -0.31
N PRO A 150 -12.18 29.09 -1.43
CA PRO A 150 -13.50 28.69 -1.87
C PRO A 150 -13.60 27.17 -2.02
N GLY A 151 -14.69 26.59 -1.51
CA GLY A 151 -15.03 25.20 -1.76
C GLY A 151 -15.36 24.98 -3.24
N TYR A 152 -15.50 23.74 -3.64
CA TYR A 152 -15.88 23.37 -4.99
C TYR A 152 -16.92 22.25 -4.97
N ASP A 153 -17.70 22.18 -6.04
CA ASP A 153 -18.67 21.12 -6.24
C ASP A 153 -18.04 19.99 -7.07
N GLN A 154 -18.26 18.78 -6.61
CA GLN A 154 -17.83 17.59 -7.31
C GLN A 154 -19.03 16.68 -7.57
N THR A 155 -19.25 16.34 -8.83
CA THR A 155 -20.23 15.34 -9.26
C THR A 155 -19.50 14.14 -9.84
N VAL A 156 -19.73 12.97 -9.26
CA VAL A 156 -19.17 11.71 -9.75
C VAL A 156 -20.33 10.82 -10.17
N HIS A 157 -20.32 10.40 -11.42
CA HIS A 157 -21.29 9.47 -11.98
C HIS A 157 -20.58 8.22 -12.46
N ALA A 158 -21.06 7.04 -12.06
CA ALA A 158 -20.50 5.75 -12.46
C ALA A 158 -21.60 4.78 -12.91
N ASP A 159 -21.39 4.22 -14.09
CA ASP A 159 -22.23 3.20 -14.69
C ASP A 159 -21.40 1.95 -14.96
N GLY A 160 -22.02 0.79 -14.87
CA GLY A 160 -21.35 -0.46 -15.19
C GLY A 160 -22.29 -1.58 -15.61
N LEU A 161 -21.69 -2.49 -16.36
CA LEU A 161 -22.34 -3.69 -16.84
C LEU A 161 -21.36 -4.85 -16.70
N SER A 162 -21.79 -5.93 -16.04
CA SER A 162 -20.99 -7.15 -15.87
C SER A 162 -21.78 -8.34 -16.42
N LEU A 163 -21.21 -8.98 -17.42
CA LEU A 163 -21.72 -10.23 -17.97
C LEU A 163 -20.88 -11.38 -17.43
N HIS A 164 -21.52 -12.34 -16.80
CA HIS A 164 -20.87 -13.52 -16.26
C HIS A 164 -21.45 -14.78 -16.91
N VAL A 165 -20.60 -15.55 -17.57
CA VAL A 165 -20.96 -16.79 -18.25
C VAL A 165 -20.31 -17.98 -17.55
N LYS A 166 -21.15 -18.77 -16.88
CA LYS A 166 -20.77 -20.01 -16.19
C LYS A 166 -20.82 -21.19 -17.15
N ASN A 167 -19.88 -21.23 -18.08
CA ASN A 167 -19.74 -22.40 -18.95
C ASN A 167 -18.82 -23.41 -18.27
N LEU A 168 -19.13 -24.71 -18.39
CA LEU A 168 -18.31 -25.79 -17.83
C LEU A 168 -16.92 -25.88 -18.46
N ARG A 169 -16.78 -25.44 -19.72
CA ARG A 169 -15.51 -25.51 -20.46
C ARG A 169 -14.72 -24.19 -20.39
N ILE A 170 -15.39 -23.08 -20.65
CA ILE A 170 -14.74 -21.74 -20.71
C ILE A 170 -15.65 -20.73 -20.02
N PRO A 171 -15.63 -20.65 -18.67
CA PRO A 171 -16.27 -19.56 -17.98
C PRO A 171 -15.55 -18.25 -18.30
N PHE A 172 -16.33 -17.20 -18.55
CA PHE A 172 -15.77 -15.86 -18.78
C PHE A 172 -16.65 -14.77 -18.17
N ASN A 173 -16.00 -13.66 -17.87
CA ASN A 173 -16.63 -12.42 -17.41
C ASN A 173 -16.27 -11.30 -18.37
N VAL A 174 -17.22 -10.39 -18.57
CA VAL A 174 -17.00 -9.13 -19.26
C VAL A 174 -17.51 -8.04 -18.36
N ASP A 175 -16.62 -7.17 -17.91
CA ASP A 175 -16.93 -6.05 -17.03
C ASP A 175 -16.68 -4.73 -17.76
N TYR A 176 -17.71 -3.92 -17.92
CA TYR A 176 -17.62 -2.57 -18.44
C TYR A 176 -17.97 -1.58 -17.34
N ARG A 177 -17.14 -0.56 -17.16
CA ARG A 177 -17.37 0.54 -16.22
C ARG A 177 -17.03 1.86 -16.86
N ARG A 178 -17.90 2.83 -16.65
CA ARG A 178 -17.67 4.24 -17.01
C ARG A 178 -17.82 5.09 -15.75
N THR A 179 -16.86 5.99 -15.52
CA THR A 179 -16.93 6.97 -14.44
C THR A 179 -16.67 8.34 -15.01
N THR A 180 -17.52 9.30 -14.67
CA THR A 180 -17.35 10.72 -15.02
C THR A 180 -17.33 11.51 -13.73
N ALA A 181 -16.27 12.27 -13.49
CA ALA A 181 -16.17 13.20 -12.37
C ALA A 181 -16.04 14.62 -12.94
N GLN A 182 -16.95 15.50 -12.53
CA GLN A 182 -16.93 16.92 -12.84
C GLN A 182 -16.59 17.69 -11.56
N THR A 183 -15.72 18.65 -11.68
CA THR A 183 -15.29 19.52 -10.57
C THR A 183 -15.46 20.95 -11.02
N GLU A 184 -16.24 21.72 -10.27
CA GLU A 184 -16.60 23.11 -10.57
C GLU A 184 -16.31 24.00 -9.34
N GLY A 185 -15.83 25.23 -9.57
CA GLY A 185 -15.51 26.19 -8.51
C GLY A 185 -14.04 26.23 -8.12
N LEU A 186 -13.17 25.55 -8.88
CA LEU A 186 -11.72 25.68 -8.77
C LEU A 186 -11.17 26.74 -9.70
N THR A 187 -9.93 27.13 -9.49
CA THR A 187 -9.18 27.99 -10.44
C THR A 187 -9.10 27.33 -11.82
N ALA A 188 -9.13 25.99 -11.88
CA ALA A 188 -9.23 25.22 -13.11
C ALA A 188 -10.32 24.16 -12.92
N ASP A 189 -11.51 24.43 -13.45
CA ASP A 189 -12.58 23.43 -13.53
C ASP A 189 -12.18 22.33 -14.51
N TYR A 190 -12.47 21.09 -14.15
CA TYR A 190 -12.14 19.97 -15.02
C TYR A 190 -13.22 18.88 -15.01
N THR A 191 -13.28 18.14 -16.09
CA THR A 191 -14.08 16.91 -16.20
C THR A 191 -13.16 15.73 -16.47
N ARG A 192 -13.16 14.76 -15.57
CA ARG A 192 -12.43 13.51 -15.73
C ARG A 192 -13.39 12.41 -16.18
N LYS A 193 -13.04 11.74 -17.25
CA LYS A 193 -13.75 10.57 -17.77
C LYS A 193 -12.84 9.36 -17.71
N ASN A 194 -13.32 8.29 -17.09
CA ASN A 194 -12.64 7.02 -17.06
C ASN A 194 -13.58 5.95 -17.62
N ARG A 195 -13.10 5.16 -18.58
CA ARG A 195 -13.79 3.98 -19.11
C ARG A 195 -12.88 2.79 -18.98
N SER A 196 -13.40 1.69 -18.49
CA SER A 196 -12.67 0.44 -18.41
C SER A 196 -13.52 -0.70 -18.97
N LEU A 197 -12.89 -1.54 -19.75
CA LEU A 197 -13.42 -2.82 -20.21
C LEU A 197 -12.45 -3.90 -19.80
N GLN A 198 -12.94 -4.86 -19.02
CA GLN A 198 -12.17 -6.05 -18.63
C GLN A 198 -12.87 -7.29 -19.10
N ILE A 199 -12.11 -8.20 -19.67
CA ILE A 199 -12.59 -9.53 -20.11
C ILE A 199 -11.66 -10.55 -19.50
N ASP A 200 -12.18 -11.39 -18.64
CA ASP A 200 -11.44 -12.53 -18.10
C ASP A 200 -12.10 -13.86 -18.47
N ALA A 201 -11.27 -14.81 -18.84
CA ALA A 201 -11.70 -16.15 -19.18
C ALA A 201 -10.80 -17.21 -18.57
N LYS A 202 -11.38 -18.32 -18.17
CA LYS A 202 -10.67 -19.47 -17.61
C LYS A 202 -11.00 -20.71 -18.40
N HIS A 203 -9.98 -21.51 -18.66
CA HIS A 203 -10.14 -22.81 -19.26
C HIS A 203 -9.41 -23.87 -18.45
N ALA A 204 -10.06 -24.95 -18.14
CA ALA A 204 -9.46 -26.09 -17.45
C ALA A 204 -9.71 -27.35 -18.27
N ALA A 205 -8.64 -27.97 -18.76
CA ALA A 205 -8.70 -29.21 -19.51
C ALA A 205 -8.33 -30.39 -18.62
N ALA A 206 -9.30 -31.25 -18.31
CA ALA A 206 -9.14 -32.56 -17.68
C ALA A 206 -8.06 -32.68 -16.59
N GLY A 207 -7.84 -31.65 -15.81
CA GLY A 207 -6.86 -31.65 -14.71
C GLY A 207 -5.39 -31.51 -15.13
N PHE A 208 -5.08 -31.44 -16.43
CA PHE A 208 -3.69 -31.28 -16.87
C PHE A 208 -3.32 -29.86 -17.34
N SER A 209 -4.29 -29.03 -17.72
CA SER A 209 -4.04 -27.64 -18.15
C SER A 209 -5.04 -26.68 -17.54
N GLN A 210 -4.53 -25.55 -17.04
CA GLN A 210 -5.33 -24.42 -16.61
C GLN A 210 -4.83 -23.15 -17.30
N THR A 211 -5.71 -22.55 -18.11
CA THR A 211 -5.41 -21.32 -18.84
C THR A 211 -6.27 -20.19 -18.28
N PHE A 212 -5.66 -19.05 -18.06
CA PHE A 212 -6.34 -17.82 -17.69
C PHE A 212 -5.97 -16.72 -18.67
N LEU A 213 -6.98 -16.03 -19.17
CA LEU A 213 -6.87 -14.86 -20.03
C LEU A 213 -7.49 -13.67 -19.33
N ASP A 214 -6.78 -12.55 -19.26
CA ASP A 214 -7.27 -11.25 -18.80
C ASP A 214 -6.91 -10.20 -19.84
N LEU A 215 -7.95 -9.52 -20.33
CA LEU A 215 -7.83 -8.38 -21.24
C LEU A 215 -8.40 -7.17 -20.55
N ARG A 216 -7.66 -6.08 -20.51
CA ARG A 216 -8.10 -4.83 -19.90
C ARG A 216 -7.80 -3.66 -20.81
N PHE A 217 -8.80 -2.81 -20.98
CA PHE A 217 -8.71 -1.57 -21.74
C PHE A 217 -9.22 -0.44 -20.84
N ASP A 218 -8.37 0.53 -20.56
CA ASP A 218 -8.70 1.71 -19.76
C ASP A 218 -8.47 2.97 -20.61
N GLU A 219 -9.40 3.88 -20.56
CA GLU A 219 -9.31 5.22 -21.16
C GLU A 219 -9.50 6.25 -20.05
N TYR A 220 -8.52 7.09 -19.84
CA TYR A 220 -8.56 8.23 -18.93
C TYR A 220 -8.50 9.51 -19.74
N ARG A 221 -9.45 10.41 -19.52
CA ARG A 221 -9.45 11.71 -20.15
C ARG A 221 -9.79 12.78 -19.13
N THR A 222 -8.94 13.78 -19.01
CA THR A 222 -9.18 14.98 -18.20
C THR A 222 -9.28 16.15 -19.13
N LEU A 223 -10.44 16.80 -19.13
CA LEU A 223 -10.77 17.98 -19.93
C LEU A 223 -10.76 19.18 -18.99
N TYR A 224 -9.92 20.16 -19.24
CA TYR A 224 -9.86 21.40 -18.48
C TYR A 224 -10.73 22.47 -19.17
N ARG A 225 -11.45 23.28 -18.38
CA ARG A 225 -12.18 24.44 -18.87
C ARG A 225 -11.30 25.67 -19.14
N SER A 226 -10.07 25.63 -18.63
CA SER A 226 -9.06 26.69 -18.79
C SER A 226 -8.17 26.42 -20.00
N GLU A 227 -7.23 27.33 -20.28
CA GLU A 227 -6.22 27.20 -21.34
C GLU A 227 -5.21 26.05 -21.14
N LEU A 228 -5.40 25.22 -20.12
CA LEU A 228 -4.59 24.02 -19.88
C LEU A 228 -4.90 22.96 -20.94
N GLU A 229 -3.88 22.28 -21.39
CA GLU A 229 -4.00 21.19 -22.36
C GLU A 229 -4.79 20.00 -21.78
N ASP A 230 -5.70 19.46 -22.60
CA ASP A 230 -6.42 18.24 -22.27
C ASP A 230 -5.43 17.07 -22.12
N TYR A 231 -5.62 16.29 -21.06
CA TYR A 231 -4.86 15.09 -20.85
C TYR A 231 -5.66 13.86 -21.26
N GLN A 232 -5.08 13.03 -22.11
CA GLN A 232 -5.68 11.74 -22.49
C GLN A 232 -4.65 10.63 -22.36
N LEU A 233 -5.07 9.55 -21.73
CA LEU A 233 -4.28 8.32 -21.54
C LEU A 233 -5.13 7.12 -21.89
N GLN A 234 -4.65 6.27 -22.78
CA GLN A 234 -5.23 4.99 -23.09
C GLN A 234 -4.27 3.88 -22.66
N SER A 235 -4.77 2.90 -21.94
CA SER A 235 -3.97 1.76 -21.50
C SER A 235 -4.65 0.47 -21.92
N SER A 236 -3.91 -0.41 -22.55
CA SER A 236 -4.33 -1.77 -22.86
C SER A 236 -3.40 -2.78 -22.21
N ARG A 237 -3.98 -3.83 -21.65
CA ARG A 237 -3.25 -4.93 -21.05
C ARG A 237 -3.82 -6.26 -21.57
N PHE A 238 -2.92 -7.12 -21.99
CA PHE A 238 -3.17 -8.51 -22.30
C PHE A 238 -2.35 -9.39 -21.36
N LEU A 239 -3.00 -10.25 -20.57
CA LEU A 239 -2.34 -11.22 -19.71
C LEU A 239 -2.85 -12.62 -20.05
N LEU A 240 -1.94 -13.50 -20.46
CA LEU A 240 -2.19 -14.91 -20.65
C LEU A 240 -1.30 -15.71 -19.69
N THR A 241 -1.92 -16.58 -18.90
CA THR A 241 -1.19 -17.55 -18.08
C THR A 241 -1.68 -18.96 -18.40
N ASN A 242 -0.77 -19.91 -18.44
CA ASN A 242 -1.09 -21.31 -18.61
C ASN A 242 -0.26 -22.14 -17.62
N ASP A 243 -0.93 -22.98 -16.86
CA ASP A 243 -0.32 -24.00 -16.00
C ASP A 243 -0.62 -25.37 -16.61
N LEU A 244 0.41 -25.99 -17.13
CA LEU A 244 0.34 -27.33 -17.69
C LEU A 244 0.99 -28.31 -16.72
N THR A 245 0.25 -29.30 -16.27
CA THR A 245 0.76 -30.36 -15.39
C THR A 245 0.55 -31.70 -16.05
N TRP A 246 1.63 -32.46 -16.28
CA TRP A 246 1.60 -33.79 -16.84
C TRP A 246 2.44 -34.75 -16.02
N ALA A 247 2.30 -36.02 -16.26
CA ALA A 247 2.94 -37.07 -15.47
C ALA A 247 2.50 -37.01 -13.99
N SER A 248 1.24 -37.37 -13.74
CA SER A 248 0.71 -37.47 -12.36
C SER A 248 1.42 -38.58 -11.57
N GLY A 249 1.43 -38.45 -10.26
CA GLY A 249 2.03 -39.40 -9.32
C GLY A 249 3.35 -38.97 -8.75
N LYS A 250 4.38 -39.83 -8.74
CA LYS A 250 5.65 -39.57 -8.05
C LYS A 250 6.57 -38.59 -8.77
N ASN A 251 6.33 -38.31 -10.05
CA ASN A 251 7.19 -37.47 -10.90
C ASN A 251 6.37 -36.38 -11.62
N PRO A 252 5.70 -35.47 -10.90
CA PRO A 252 4.93 -34.42 -11.55
C PRO A 252 5.86 -33.48 -12.32
N ARG A 253 5.38 -33.06 -13.49
CA ARG A 253 6.05 -32.04 -14.32
C ARG A 253 5.07 -30.89 -14.50
N ARG A 254 5.52 -29.69 -14.27
CA ARG A 254 4.69 -28.50 -14.42
C ARG A 254 5.42 -27.48 -15.28
N LEU A 255 4.74 -26.99 -16.29
CA LEU A 255 5.14 -25.84 -17.09
C LEU A 255 4.17 -24.71 -16.80
N SER A 256 4.69 -23.61 -16.29
CA SER A 256 3.92 -22.38 -16.09
C SER A 256 4.41 -21.33 -17.08
N SER A 257 3.51 -20.93 -17.97
CA SER A 257 3.76 -19.92 -19.01
C SER A 257 2.99 -18.66 -18.68
N ARG A 258 3.62 -17.51 -18.83
CA ARG A 258 2.98 -16.22 -18.67
C ARG A 258 3.44 -15.26 -19.74
N VAL A 259 2.49 -14.62 -20.38
CA VAL A 259 2.70 -13.50 -21.30
C VAL A 259 1.88 -12.33 -20.80
N ASN A 260 2.52 -11.21 -20.54
CA ASN A 260 1.88 -9.97 -20.18
C ASN A 260 2.34 -8.89 -21.17
N TYR A 261 1.41 -8.31 -21.92
CA TYR A 261 1.63 -7.18 -22.80
C TYR A 261 0.91 -5.98 -22.23
N THR A 262 1.57 -4.83 -22.22
CA THR A 262 0.99 -3.55 -21.81
C THR A 262 1.34 -2.50 -22.83
N GLU A 263 0.36 -1.68 -23.17
CA GLU A 263 0.52 -0.52 -24.02
C GLU A 263 -0.20 0.66 -23.41
N GLN A 264 0.45 1.76 -23.38
CA GLN A 264 -0.06 3.04 -22.90
C GLN A 264 0.20 4.06 -24.00
N VAL A 265 -0.86 4.73 -24.45
CA VAL A 265 -0.82 5.80 -25.43
C VAL A 265 -1.27 7.09 -24.77
N GLY A 266 -0.43 8.11 -24.83
CA GLY A 266 -0.64 9.39 -24.15
C GLY A 266 0.69 9.95 -23.66
N THR A 267 0.69 10.79 -22.66
CA THR A 267 1.92 11.36 -22.11
C THR A 267 2.20 10.78 -20.71
N PRO A 268 3.28 9.96 -20.55
CA PRO A 268 4.17 9.43 -21.59
C PRO A 268 3.63 8.18 -22.31
N ASP A 269 4.02 8.00 -23.57
CA ASP A 269 3.80 6.73 -24.27
C ASP A 269 4.69 5.64 -23.70
N ALA A 270 4.12 4.46 -23.51
CA ALA A 270 4.87 3.29 -23.05
C ALA A 270 4.30 2.01 -23.64
N ARG A 271 5.14 1.08 -24.00
CA ARG A 271 4.74 -0.27 -24.39
C ARG A 271 5.74 -1.28 -23.89
N GLY A 272 5.25 -2.46 -23.56
CA GLY A 272 6.16 -3.49 -23.09
C GLY A 272 5.52 -4.87 -23.08
N TYR A 273 6.35 -5.87 -23.02
CA TYR A 273 5.92 -7.24 -22.74
C TYR A 273 6.85 -7.91 -21.74
N ASP A 274 6.26 -8.79 -20.98
CA ASP A 274 6.93 -9.70 -20.06
C ASP A 274 6.48 -11.12 -20.40
N TRP A 275 7.41 -11.94 -20.87
CA TRP A 275 7.19 -13.34 -21.17
C TRP A 275 8.05 -14.18 -20.23
N SER A 276 7.43 -15.09 -19.50
CA SER A 276 8.13 -16.01 -18.62
C SER A 276 7.65 -17.45 -18.78
N GLU A 277 8.59 -18.37 -18.71
CA GLU A 277 8.39 -19.81 -18.71
C GLU A 277 9.09 -20.41 -17.50
N ASN A 278 8.39 -21.23 -16.74
CA ASN A 278 8.95 -21.97 -15.62
C ASN A 278 8.59 -23.45 -15.77
N LEU A 279 9.59 -24.27 -15.93
CA LEU A 279 9.47 -25.71 -16.00
C LEU A 279 10.01 -26.33 -14.73
N ASP A 280 9.14 -26.90 -13.93
CA ASP A 280 9.47 -27.69 -12.74
C ASP A 280 9.25 -29.17 -13.02
N TRP A 281 10.21 -30.01 -12.66
CA TRP A 281 10.04 -31.44 -12.74
C TRP A 281 10.67 -32.17 -11.55
N HIS A 282 10.07 -33.27 -11.21
CA HIS A 282 10.55 -34.15 -10.16
C HIS A 282 11.10 -35.45 -10.76
N PHE A 283 12.28 -35.82 -10.35
CA PHE A 283 12.92 -37.10 -10.67
C PHE A 283 12.80 -38.02 -9.44
N GLY A 284 11.60 -38.52 -9.17
CA GLY A 284 11.33 -39.27 -7.95
C GLY A 284 11.03 -38.38 -6.74
N ARG A 285 11.40 -38.86 -5.55
CA ARG A 285 11.07 -38.16 -4.29
C ARG A 285 12.11 -37.14 -3.85
N ALA A 286 13.35 -37.30 -4.30
CA ALA A 286 14.48 -36.56 -3.74
C ALA A 286 15.06 -35.51 -4.68
N LEU A 287 14.95 -35.68 -6.00
CA LEU A 287 15.58 -34.81 -6.98
C LEU A 287 14.53 -33.95 -7.71
N THR A 288 14.76 -32.67 -7.77
CA THR A 288 13.92 -31.69 -8.49
C THR A 288 14.76 -30.87 -9.45
N GLY A 289 14.21 -30.59 -10.62
CA GLY A 289 14.82 -29.70 -11.60
C GLY A 289 13.92 -28.49 -11.86
N MET A 290 14.51 -27.36 -12.16
CA MET A 290 13.82 -26.15 -12.55
C MET A 290 14.57 -25.50 -13.72
N LEU A 291 13.81 -25.13 -14.75
CA LEU A 291 14.27 -24.21 -15.79
C LEU A 291 13.34 -23.01 -15.79
N TYR A 292 13.92 -21.85 -15.75
CA TYR A 292 13.21 -20.59 -15.80
C TYR A 292 13.78 -19.74 -16.93
N TYR A 293 12.91 -19.13 -17.72
CA TYR A 293 13.26 -18.12 -18.70
C TYR A 293 12.32 -16.94 -18.56
N ASN A 294 12.86 -15.74 -18.65
CA ASN A 294 12.09 -14.51 -18.66
C ASN A 294 12.67 -13.55 -19.67
N ARG A 295 11.80 -12.93 -20.46
CA ARG A 295 12.13 -11.86 -21.37
C ARG A 295 11.22 -10.67 -21.12
N VAL A 296 11.82 -9.54 -20.80
CA VAL A 296 11.14 -8.27 -20.56
C VAL A 296 11.59 -7.28 -21.64
N TYR A 297 10.63 -6.67 -22.28
CA TYR A 297 10.86 -5.53 -23.15
C TYR A 297 10.01 -4.37 -22.66
N THR A 298 10.61 -3.20 -22.53
CA THR A 298 9.91 -1.95 -22.19
C THR A 298 10.45 -0.85 -23.07
N ASN A 299 9.55 -0.17 -23.79
CA ASN A 299 9.84 1.01 -24.56
C ASN A 299 9.05 2.17 -23.96
N ARG A 300 9.73 3.24 -23.66
CA ARG A 300 9.17 4.53 -23.19
C ARG A 300 9.84 5.63 -24.01
N GLU A 301 9.22 6.81 -24.09
CA GLU A 301 9.67 7.95 -24.93
C GLU A 301 11.18 8.20 -24.96
N ARG A 302 11.90 7.86 -23.90
CA ARG A 302 13.35 8.14 -23.77
C ARG A 302 14.19 6.91 -23.40
N SER A 303 13.58 5.74 -23.25
CA SER A 303 14.30 4.56 -22.77
C SER A 303 13.71 3.27 -23.35
N ASP A 304 14.55 2.53 -24.04
CA ASP A 304 14.29 1.15 -24.44
C ASP A 304 15.08 0.21 -23.55
N LEU A 305 14.41 -0.78 -22.97
CA LEU A 305 15.04 -1.85 -22.21
C LEU A 305 14.62 -3.20 -22.76
N LEU A 306 15.58 -4.02 -23.12
CA LEU A 306 15.38 -5.45 -23.40
C LEU A 306 16.21 -6.25 -22.42
N ARG A 307 15.57 -7.10 -21.62
CA ARG A 307 16.23 -7.99 -20.67
C ARG A 307 15.82 -9.44 -20.92
N ASN A 308 16.81 -10.31 -21.02
CA ASN A 308 16.66 -11.76 -21.06
C ASN A 308 17.30 -12.34 -19.79
N GLN A 309 16.62 -13.29 -19.15
CA GLN A 309 17.10 -13.98 -17.97
C GLN A 309 16.81 -15.47 -18.10
N GLY A 310 17.81 -16.30 -18.00
CA GLY A 310 17.70 -17.75 -17.96
C GLY A 310 18.26 -18.29 -16.66
N ARG A 311 17.58 -19.21 -16.05
CA ARG A 311 18.04 -19.90 -14.82
C ARG A 311 17.77 -21.40 -14.92
N ALA A 312 18.78 -22.20 -14.58
CA ALA A 312 18.63 -23.63 -14.38
C ALA A 312 19.02 -23.98 -12.94
N ALA A 313 18.27 -24.84 -12.29
CA ALA A 313 18.60 -25.28 -10.95
C ALA A 313 18.22 -26.74 -10.72
N LEU A 314 19.04 -27.42 -9.92
CA LEU A 314 18.80 -28.78 -9.42
C LEU A 314 18.70 -28.72 -7.91
N GLY A 315 17.63 -29.26 -7.37
CA GLY A 315 17.39 -29.41 -5.94
C GLY A 315 17.42 -30.89 -5.56
N HIS A 316 18.04 -31.19 -4.43
CA HIS A 316 18.11 -32.54 -3.89
C HIS A 316 17.75 -32.55 -2.42
N GLN A 317 16.82 -33.40 -2.03
CA GLN A 317 16.46 -33.64 -0.64
C GLN A 317 17.18 -34.88 -0.15
N PHE A 318 18.14 -34.66 0.74
CA PHE A 318 18.93 -35.72 1.36
C PHE A 318 18.44 -36.00 2.80
N LEU A 319 18.17 -37.26 3.10
CA LEU A 319 17.74 -37.71 4.45
C LEU A 319 16.51 -36.98 5.02
N ALA A 320 15.59 -36.50 4.19
CA ALA A 320 14.38 -35.78 4.59
C ALA A 320 14.62 -34.52 5.49
N CYS A 321 15.85 -34.23 5.82
CA CYS A 321 16.23 -33.11 6.70
C CYS A 321 17.22 -32.12 6.05
N ILE A 322 17.81 -32.48 4.94
CA ILE A 322 18.74 -31.63 4.19
C ILE A 322 18.20 -31.39 2.79
N ASP A 323 17.88 -30.14 2.49
CA ASP A 323 17.54 -29.67 1.15
C ASP A 323 18.75 -28.93 0.59
N SER A 324 19.28 -29.41 -0.53
CA SER A 324 20.38 -28.75 -1.25
C SER A 324 19.91 -28.29 -2.62
N ARG A 325 20.41 -27.18 -3.10
CA ARG A 325 20.12 -26.65 -4.44
C ARG A 325 21.38 -26.05 -5.02
N ILE A 326 21.61 -26.33 -6.29
CA ILE A 326 22.63 -25.68 -7.11
C ILE A 326 21.92 -25.04 -8.31
N GLY A 327 22.32 -23.83 -8.66
CA GLY A 327 21.73 -23.09 -9.78
C GLY A 327 22.77 -22.32 -10.55
N ILE A 328 22.43 -22.07 -11.81
CA ILE A 328 23.13 -21.14 -12.69
C ILE A 328 22.13 -20.15 -13.24
N GLU A 329 22.56 -18.90 -13.42
CA GLU A 329 21.74 -17.81 -13.93
C GLU A 329 22.54 -17.00 -14.94
N LEU A 330 21.92 -16.67 -16.04
CA LEU A 330 22.43 -15.80 -17.09
C LEU A 330 21.42 -14.68 -17.29
N ARG A 331 21.88 -13.45 -17.29
CA ARG A 331 21.04 -12.28 -17.54
C ARG A 331 21.76 -11.34 -18.49
N ASP A 332 21.09 -10.99 -19.55
CA ASP A 332 21.54 -10.00 -20.51
C ASP A 332 20.50 -8.90 -20.60
N SER A 333 20.92 -7.65 -20.54
CA SER A 333 20.06 -6.49 -20.74
C SER A 333 20.70 -5.53 -21.74
N ALA A 334 19.88 -5.01 -22.64
CA ALA A 334 20.25 -3.97 -23.58
C ALA A 334 19.37 -2.76 -23.33
N GLN A 335 19.98 -1.59 -23.27
CA GLN A 335 19.33 -0.29 -23.18
C GLN A 335 19.75 0.54 -24.38
N ASN A 336 19.14 1.71 -24.59
CA ASN A 336 19.46 2.59 -25.74
C ASN A 336 20.94 2.87 -25.91
N ASP A 337 21.67 2.96 -24.81
CA ASP A 337 23.05 3.45 -24.76
C ASP A 337 24.07 2.39 -24.35
N GLY A 338 23.63 1.14 -24.10
CA GLY A 338 24.57 0.10 -23.73
C GLY A 338 23.96 -1.24 -23.35
N THR A 339 24.82 -2.12 -22.88
CA THR A 339 24.50 -3.50 -22.52
C THR A 339 25.04 -3.85 -21.15
N GLU A 340 24.32 -4.70 -20.44
CA GLU A 340 24.77 -5.32 -19.19
C GLU A 340 24.57 -6.84 -19.27
N THR A 341 25.62 -7.59 -18.95
CA THR A 341 25.61 -9.05 -18.87
C THR A 341 25.96 -9.47 -17.44
N ASP A 342 25.16 -10.37 -16.86
CA ASP A 342 25.40 -10.97 -15.53
C ASP A 342 25.38 -12.49 -15.66
N ARG A 343 26.41 -13.16 -15.20
CA ARG A 343 26.54 -14.61 -15.16
C ARG A 343 26.87 -15.05 -13.75
N SER A 344 26.06 -15.95 -13.19
CA SER A 344 26.28 -16.37 -11.82
C SER A 344 25.91 -17.82 -11.56
N GLY A 345 26.51 -18.38 -10.53
CA GLY A 345 26.15 -19.66 -9.96
C GLY A 345 25.83 -19.53 -8.49
N ASP A 346 24.87 -20.31 -8.01
CA ASP A 346 24.48 -20.33 -6.62
C ASP A 346 24.38 -21.76 -6.05
N VAL A 347 24.70 -21.86 -4.75
CA VAL A 347 24.49 -23.08 -3.98
C VAL A 347 23.75 -22.69 -2.70
N SER A 348 22.75 -23.48 -2.35
CA SER A 348 22.04 -23.34 -1.09
C SER A 348 21.90 -24.69 -0.37
N LEU A 349 21.94 -24.64 0.95
CA LEU A 349 21.75 -25.79 1.82
C LEU A 349 20.83 -25.39 2.95
N ALA A 350 19.75 -26.13 3.14
CA ALA A 350 18.84 -25.96 4.26
C ALA A 350 18.76 -27.27 5.05
N TYR A 351 19.18 -27.21 6.30
CA TYR A 351 19.06 -28.32 7.24
C TYR A 351 17.94 -28.05 8.23
N ARG A 352 17.03 -29.02 8.39
CA ARG A 352 15.91 -28.93 9.31
C ARG A 352 15.84 -30.20 10.14
N LYS A 353 15.89 -30.04 11.46
CA LYS A 353 15.81 -31.18 12.39
C LYS A 353 14.78 -30.92 13.47
N LYS A 354 13.88 -31.87 13.64
CA LYS A 354 13.01 -31.90 14.82
C LYS A 354 13.85 -32.38 16.03
N LEU A 355 13.76 -31.63 17.11
CA LEU A 355 14.41 -31.92 18.38
C LEU A 355 13.35 -32.32 19.40
N PRO A 356 13.76 -32.96 20.54
CA PRO A 356 12.82 -33.29 21.62
C PRO A 356 12.05 -32.05 22.13
N ARG A 357 10.94 -32.30 22.82
CA ARG A 357 10.09 -31.28 23.44
C ARG A 357 9.55 -30.23 22.45
N ASP A 358 9.07 -30.68 21.27
CA ASP A 358 8.51 -29.83 20.21
C ASP A 358 9.44 -28.70 19.75
N SER A 359 10.71 -29.00 19.74
CA SER A 359 11.74 -28.07 19.29
C SER A 359 12.19 -28.40 17.87
N HIS A 360 12.70 -27.40 17.14
CA HIS A 360 13.30 -27.63 15.83
C HIS A 360 14.44 -26.65 15.55
N LEU A 361 15.47 -27.22 14.94
CA LEU A 361 16.63 -26.49 14.45
C LEU A 361 16.53 -26.34 12.94
N GLN A 362 16.78 -25.13 12.46
CA GLN A 362 16.93 -24.83 11.04
C GLN A 362 18.26 -24.11 10.83
N VAL A 363 19.04 -24.59 9.86
CA VAL A 363 20.28 -23.96 9.41
C VAL A 363 20.14 -23.73 7.91
N ASN A 364 20.40 -22.53 7.44
CA ASN A 364 20.39 -22.16 6.04
C ASN A 364 21.75 -21.59 5.67
N LEU A 365 22.31 -22.09 4.59
CA LEU A 365 23.54 -21.59 3.99
C LEU A 365 23.24 -21.27 2.52
N TYR A 366 23.74 -20.15 2.05
CA TYR A 366 23.63 -19.74 0.67
C TYR A 366 24.91 -19.06 0.23
N GLN A 367 25.36 -19.41 -0.96
CA GLN A 367 26.49 -18.75 -1.61
C GLN A 367 26.16 -18.55 -3.09
N ARG A 368 26.38 -17.35 -3.58
CA ARG A 368 26.33 -16.99 -5.01
C ARG A 368 27.67 -16.36 -5.38
N TYR A 369 28.15 -16.72 -6.51
CA TYR A 369 29.29 -16.08 -7.16
C TYR A 369 28.91 -15.72 -8.59
N GLY A 370 29.26 -14.52 -9.02
CA GLY A 370 28.92 -14.05 -10.35
C GLY A 370 29.91 -13.03 -10.88
N ARG A 371 29.73 -12.74 -12.15
CA ARG A 371 30.43 -11.70 -12.88
C ARG A 371 29.43 -10.85 -13.64
N ALA A 372 29.55 -9.55 -13.46
CA ALA A 372 28.79 -8.55 -14.20
C ALA A 372 29.74 -7.74 -15.09
N GLU A 373 29.31 -7.50 -16.31
CA GLU A 373 29.98 -6.66 -17.28
C GLU A 373 28.99 -5.64 -17.82
N ARG A 374 29.38 -4.38 -17.83
CA ARG A 374 28.60 -3.25 -18.34
C ARG A 374 29.39 -2.53 -19.37
N ASP A 375 28.77 -2.19 -20.49
CA ASP A 375 29.36 -1.40 -21.58
C ASP A 375 28.30 -0.41 -22.08
N PHE A 376 28.41 0.83 -21.64
CA PHE A 376 27.52 1.92 -22.00
C PHE A 376 28.28 3.01 -22.77
N SER A 377 27.60 3.67 -23.68
CA SER A 377 28.18 4.77 -24.45
C SER A 377 28.26 6.08 -23.67
N THR A 378 27.51 6.18 -22.56
CA THR A 378 27.47 7.37 -21.72
C THR A 378 27.64 7.01 -20.25
N THR A 379 28.20 7.94 -19.49
CA THR A 379 28.27 7.83 -18.02
C THR A 379 26.96 8.19 -17.33
N LEU A 380 26.00 8.78 -18.05
CA LEU A 380 24.69 9.15 -17.49
C LEU A 380 23.69 8.03 -17.80
N GLN A 381 23.23 7.38 -16.76
CA GLN A 381 22.23 6.29 -16.81
C GLN A 381 20.93 6.70 -16.14
N THR A 382 19.81 6.21 -16.63
CA THR A 382 18.49 6.51 -16.08
C THR A 382 17.91 5.28 -15.34
N VAL A 383 17.44 5.51 -14.14
CA VAL A 383 16.66 4.57 -13.34
C VAL A 383 15.20 4.99 -13.42
N LEU A 384 14.31 4.03 -13.64
CA LEU A 384 12.87 4.25 -13.71
C LEU A 384 12.18 3.40 -12.66
N ASP A 385 11.16 4.00 -12.01
CA ASP A 385 10.28 3.32 -11.06
C ASP A 385 11.01 2.68 -9.85
N GLU A 386 12.05 3.32 -9.32
CA GLU A 386 12.65 2.86 -8.07
C GLU A 386 11.65 3.04 -6.93
N ALA A 387 11.27 1.94 -6.29
CA ALA A 387 10.20 1.93 -5.32
C ALA A 387 10.72 2.17 -3.89
N HIS A 388 10.15 3.16 -3.21
CA HIS A 388 10.41 3.45 -1.81
C HIS A 388 9.11 3.63 -1.04
N SER A 389 9.11 3.23 0.23
CA SER A 389 8.01 3.54 1.14
C SER A 389 8.26 4.91 1.76
N ALA A 390 7.28 5.79 1.66
CA ALA A 390 7.32 7.10 2.30
C ALA A 390 7.26 6.97 3.82
N ALA A 391 8.15 7.66 4.52
CA ALA A 391 8.11 7.79 5.96
C ALA A 391 8.39 9.24 6.32
N ALA A 392 7.47 9.89 7.02
CA ALA A 392 7.51 11.34 7.29
C ALA A 392 8.75 11.84 8.03
N LEU A 393 9.56 10.96 8.61
CA LEU A 393 10.75 11.33 9.40
C LEU A 393 12.01 10.56 8.99
N VAL A 394 11.91 9.67 8.02
CA VAL A 394 13.04 8.88 7.55
C VAL A 394 13.21 9.15 6.06
N PRO A 395 14.23 9.89 5.65
CA PRO A 395 14.49 10.10 4.24
C PRO A 395 14.69 8.77 3.51
N ALA A 396 14.09 8.63 2.34
CA ALA A 396 14.36 7.51 1.45
C ALA A 396 15.73 7.72 0.81
N THR A 397 16.59 6.72 0.88
CA THR A 397 17.91 6.76 0.24
C THR A 397 17.80 6.11 -1.12
N LEU A 398 18.16 6.81 -2.18
CA LEU A 398 18.19 6.24 -3.52
C LEU A 398 19.31 5.19 -3.63
N ASP A 399 19.02 4.12 -4.35
CA ASP A 399 19.91 2.96 -4.49
C ASP A 399 21.18 3.27 -5.28
N ARG A 400 21.13 4.31 -6.12
CA ARG A 400 22.27 4.72 -6.96
C ARG A 400 22.99 5.93 -6.39
N LEU A 401 24.28 5.97 -6.67
CA LEU A 401 25.13 7.09 -6.29
C LEU A 401 25.24 8.10 -7.42
N HIS A 402 25.81 9.28 -7.10
CA HIS A 402 26.04 10.33 -8.07
C HIS A 402 24.80 10.71 -8.88
N VAL A 403 23.64 10.69 -8.21
CA VAL A 403 22.37 11.06 -8.80
C VAL A 403 22.41 12.53 -9.22
N VAL A 404 21.91 12.79 -10.41
CA VAL A 404 21.73 14.16 -10.92
C VAL A 404 20.41 14.68 -10.39
N SER A 405 20.47 15.52 -9.37
CA SER A 405 19.33 15.95 -8.56
C SER A 405 18.20 16.63 -9.35
N GLU A 406 18.53 17.26 -10.47
CA GLU A 406 17.58 17.94 -11.36
C GLU A 406 16.71 16.97 -12.17
N THR A 407 17.12 15.70 -12.26
CA THR A 407 16.40 14.68 -13.02
C THR A 407 15.43 13.88 -12.18
N ILE A 408 15.39 14.13 -10.87
CA ILE A 408 14.53 13.37 -9.94
C ILE A 408 13.07 13.74 -10.14
N VAL A 409 12.26 12.73 -10.40
CA VAL A 409 10.80 12.82 -10.49
C VAL A 409 10.20 11.80 -9.53
N VAL A 410 9.40 12.26 -8.58
CA VAL A 410 8.72 11.40 -7.59
C VAL A 410 7.25 11.26 -7.93
N ARG A 411 6.75 10.04 -8.02
CA ARG A 411 5.36 9.72 -8.34
C ARG A 411 4.75 8.78 -7.31
N HIS A 412 3.43 8.78 -7.19
CA HIS A 412 2.70 7.78 -6.42
C HIS A 412 2.64 6.46 -7.21
N ALA A 413 2.82 5.31 -6.53
CA ALA A 413 2.77 4.01 -7.19
C ALA A 413 1.39 3.65 -7.75
N ASP A 414 0.33 4.17 -7.14
CA ASP A 414 -1.04 4.02 -7.64
C ASP A 414 -1.47 5.29 -8.39
N PRO A 415 -1.56 5.26 -9.73
CA PRO A 415 -2.02 6.40 -10.52
C PRO A 415 -3.47 6.82 -10.23
N ALA A 416 -4.27 5.90 -9.66
CA ALA A 416 -5.65 6.24 -9.26
C ALA A 416 -5.68 7.10 -7.99
N ALA A 417 -4.68 6.98 -7.11
CA ALA A 417 -4.54 7.82 -5.93
C ALA A 417 -4.02 9.23 -6.30
N ARG A 418 -3.01 9.30 -7.16
CA ARG A 418 -2.44 10.56 -7.64
C ARG A 418 -1.87 10.40 -9.06
N LEU A 419 -2.35 11.20 -9.98
CA LEU A 419 -1.94 11.15 -11.38
C LEU A 419 -0.66 11.98 -11.64
N ASN A 420 -0.55 13.15 -11.00
CA ASN A 420 0.56 14.08 -11.21
C ASN A 420 1.75 13.74 -10.31
N PRO A 421 2.99 13.93 -10.78
CA PRO A 421 4.17 13.83 -9.93
C PRO A 421 4.08 14.77 -8.72
N TYR A 422 4.75 14.39 -7.66
CA TYR A 422 4.95 15.26 -6.50
C TYR A 422 5.90 16.40 -6.86
N VAL A 423 5.69 17.55 -6.24
CA VAL A 423 6.44 18.77 -6.54
C VAL A 423 7.64 18.90 -5.59
N ARG A 424 8.83 19.04 -6.17
CA ARG A 424 10.05 19.28 -5.39
C ARG A 424 9.95 20.58 -4.60
N ASP A 425 10.48 20.60 -3.38
CA ASP A 425 10.48 21.70 -2.40
C ASP A 425 9.08 22.11 -1.91
N VAL A 426 8.03 21.38 -2.30
CA VAL A 426 6.67 21.50 -1.80
C VAL A 426 6.25 20.19 -1.11
N ASP A 427 6.37 19.06 -1.81
CA ASP A 427 6.01 17.74 -1.30
C ASP A 427 7.23 17.01 -0.73
N TYR A 428 8.40 17.16 -1.36
CA TYR A 428 9.64 16.52 -0.94
C TYR A 428 10.86 17.40 -1.17
N ARG A 429 11.92 17.16 -0.43
CA ARG A 429 13.23 17.79 -0.59
C ARG A 429 14.27 16.74 -0.98
N VAL A 430 15.20 17.15 -1.83
CA VAL A 430 16.35 16.34 -2.23
C VAL A 430 17.57 16.82 -1.46
N ASP A 431 18.13 15.95 -0.64
CA ASP A 431 19.35 16.22 0.12
C ASP A 431 20.48 15.35 -0.45
N GLN A 432 21.62 15.93 -0.77
CA GLN A 432 22.81 15.21 -1.21
C GLN A 432 23.84 15.14 -0.09
N ALA A 433 24.19 13.92 0.32
CA ALA A 433 25.23 13.65 1.32
C ALA A 433 26.40 12.92 0.63
N GLY A 434 27.37 13.69 0.13
CA GLY A 434 28.45 13.13 -0.70
C GLY A 434 27.92 12.60 -2.02
N ALA A 435 28.14 11.32 -2.29
CA ALA A 435 27.63 10.64 -3.49
C ALA A 435 26.19 10.12 -3.34
N THR A 436 25.66 10.09 -2.13
CA THR A 436 24.33 9.55 -1.81
C THR A 436 23.27 10.63 -1.90
N THR A 437 22.10 10.29 -2.44
CA THR A 437 20.95 11.19 -2.53
C THR A 437 19.82 10.69 -1.66
N LEU A 438 19.24 11.58 -0.90
CA LEU A 438 18.16 11.35 0.04
C LEU A 438 16.92 12.13 -0.38
N ILE A 439 15.76 11.48 -0.31
CA ILE A 439 14.45 12.11 -0.55
C ILE A 439 13.75 12.24 0.79
N ALA A 440 13.62 13.46 1.28
CA ALA A 440 12.94 13.76 2.54
C ALA A 440 11.53 14.30 2.26
N VAL A 441 10.51 13.64 2.82
CA VAL A 441 9.13 14.10 2.74
C VAL A 441 8.97 15.36 3.60
N LEU A 442 8.38 16.40 3.03
CA LEU A 442 8.18 17.66 3.73
C LEU A 442 6.91 17.63 4.59
N PRO A 443 6.92 18.29 5.77
CA PRO A 443 5.72 18.43 6.58
C PRO A 443 4.61 19.18 5.81
N GLY A 444 3.40 18.62 5.79
CA GLY A 444 2.27 19.22 5.08
C GLY A 444 2.19 18.90 3.59
N SER A 445 3.07 18.03 3.09
CA SER A 445 3.00 17.52 1.73
C SER A 445 1.79 16.60 1.52
N ASP A 446 1.45 16.37 0.26
CA ASP A 446 0.42 15.39 -0.13
C ASP A 446 0.91 13.93 -0.01
N ILE A 447 2.19 13.69 0.31
CA ILE A 447 2.76 12.36 0.54
C ILE A 447 2.36 11.88 1.93
N LEU A 448 1.63 10.78 2.00
CA LEU A 448 1.20 10.19 3.27
C LEU A 448 2.21 9.15 3.76
N ASP A 449 2.24 8.97 5.09
CA ASP A 449 3.10 7.95 5.72
C ASP A 449 2.65 6.55 5.28
N GLY A 450 3.56 5.78 4.70
CA GLY A 450 3.28 4.46 4.15
C GLY A 450 2.96 4.42 2.65
N ASP A 451 2.84 5.57 1.98
CA ASP A 451 2.69 5.60 0.53
C ASP A 451 3.89 4.93 -0.15
N THR A 452 3.63 4.26 -1.25
CA THR A 452 4.71 3.75 -2.11
C THR A 452 5.01 4.80 -3.18
N LEU A 453 6.23 5.28 -3.17
CA LEU A 453 6.75 6.24 -4.14
C LEU A 453 7.50 5.50 -5.23
N LEU A 454 7.31 5.91 -6.47
CA LEU A 454 8.12 5.53 -7.62
C LEU A 454 8.98 6.72 -8.01
N ILE A 455 10.29 6.52 -8.03
CA ILE A 455 11.25 7.59 -8.25
C ILE A 455 12.04 7.30 -9.53
N ASP A 456 11.95 8.25 -10.47
CA ASP A 456 12.76 8.23 -11.69
C ASP A 456 13.90 9.23 -11.52
N TYR A 457 15.08 8.87 -11.95
CA TYR A 457 16.24 9.77 -11.91
C TYR A 457 17.35 9.30 -12.85
N SER A 458 18.27 10.20 -13.17
CA SER A 458 19.52 9.87 -13.82
C SER A 458 20.68 9.93 -12.83
N HIS A 459 21.63 9.03 -12.99
CA HIS A 459 22.84 9.00 -12.18
C HIS A 459 24.07 8.86 -13.06
N ARG A 460 25.20 9.32 -12.55
CA ARG A 460 26.49 9.11 -13.22
C ARG A 460 27.07 7.79 -12.75
N ASP A 461 27.46 6.95 -13.70
CA ASP A 461 28.13 5.68 -13.44
C ASP A 461 29.30 5.47 -14.41
N SER A 462 30.17 4.52 -14.13
CA SER A 462 31.23 4.14 -15.04
C SER A 462 30.63 3.62 -16.35
N ALA A 463 31.06 4.18 -17.48
CA ALA A 463 30.59 3.75 -18.80
C ALA A 463 30.97 2.29 -19.10
N ARG A 464 32.15 1.86 -18.62
CA ARG A 464 32.61 0.47 -18.73
C ARG A 464 33.04 -0.06 -17.40
N GLU A 465 32.36 -1.08 -16.94
CA GLU A 465 32.61 -1.67 -15.67
C GLU A 465 32.54 -3.21 -15.75
N ALA A 466 33.51 -3.86 -15.17
CA ALA A 466 33.51 -5.30 -14.99
C ALA A 466 33.89 -5.63 -13.56
N TYR A 467 33.05 -6.39 -12.88
CA TYR A 467 33.31 -6.83 -11.52
C TYR A 467 32.86 -8.27 -11.28
N ASP A 468 33.63 -8.94 -10.44
CA ASP A 468 33.22 -10.20 -9.84
C ASP A 468 32.51 -9.90 -8.51
N TYR A 469 31.45 -10.63 -8.20
CA TYR A 469 30.75 -10.46 -6.95
C TYR A 469 30.48 -11.78 -6.26
N GLY A 470 30.48 -11.73 -4.93
CA GLY A 470 30.10 -12.83 -4.08
C GLY A 470 29.02 -12.40 -3.10
N ASN A 471 27.96 -13.21 -2.96
CA ASN A 471 26.96 -13.05 -1.90
C ASN A 471 26.93 -14.32 -1.06
N ARG A 472 27.13 -14.17 0.25
CA ARG A 472 27.12 -15.26 1.22
C ARG A 472 26.10 -14.96 2.28
N ARG A 473 25.30 -15.98 2.64
CA ARG A 473 24.32 -15.87 3.72
C ARG A 473 24.38 -17.12 4.59
N ALA A 474 24.40 -16.96 5.88
CA ALA A 474 24.27 -18.02 6.84
C ALA A 474 23.18 -17.64 7.85
N GLY A 475 22.31 -18.59 8.18
CA GLY A 475 21.27 -18.39 9.16
C GLY A 475 21.06 -19.63 10.01
N VAL A 476 20.88 -19.43 11.30
CA VAL A 476 20.54 -20.48 12.27
C VAL A 476 19.32 -20.02 13.04
N THR A 477 18.33 -20.89 13.14
CA THR A 477 17.13 -20.64 13.94
C THR A 477 16.87 -21.89 14.79
N LEU A 478 16.79 -21.69 16.09
CA LEU A 478 16.39 -22.71 17.06
C LEU A 478 15.08 -22.29 17.69
N ASN A 479 14.01 -22.99 17.37
CA ASN A 479 12.75 -22.86 18.08
C ASN A 479 12.69 -23.96 19.13
N PHE A 480 12.36 -23.62 20.37
CA PHE A 480 12.26 -24.60 21.44
C PHE A 480 11.01 -24.39 22.29
N LEU A 481 10.45 -25.49 22.74
CA LEU A 481 9.22 -25.52 23.55
C LEU A 481 8.02 -24.81 22.88
N LYS A 482 7.99 -24.67 21.54
CA LYS A 482 6.98 -23.92 20.77
C LYS A 482 6.81 -22.44 21.18
N ARG A 483 7.67 -21.93 22.04
CA ARG A 483 7.49 -20.62 22.70
C ARG A 483 8.67 -19.70 22.53
N TYR A 484 9.86 -20.23 22.33
CA TYR A 484 11.09 -19.46 22.30
C TYR A 484 11.82 -19.70 20.99
N ARG A 485 12.40 -18.65 20.47
CA ARG A 485 13.21 -18.66 19.26
C ARG A 485 14.52 -17.95 19.52
N VAL A 486 15.62 -18.61 19.20
CA VAL A 486 16.96 -18.01 19.11
C VAL A 486 17.37 -18.07 17.66
N TYR A 487 17.84 -16.96 17.13
CA TYR A 487 18.25 -16.91 15.74
C TYR A 487 19.48 -16.05 15.54
N GLY A 488 20.25 -16.43 14.53
CA GLY A 488 21.37 -15.67 14.01
C GLY A 488 21.33 -15.65 12.49
N ARG A 489 21.63 -14.53 11.90
CA ARG A 489 21.75 -14.37 10.45
C ARG A 489 22.98 -13.54 10.16
N TRP A 490 23.71 -13.96 9.17
CA TRP A 490 24.83 -13.23 8.62
C TRP A 490 24.70 -13.18 7.11
N GLU A 491 24.97 -12.02 6.54
CA GLU A 491 24.97 -11.76 5.11
C GLU A 491 26.18 -10.91 4.75
N GLU A 492 26.86 -11.30 3.68
CA GLU A 492 27.99 -10.57 3.13
C GLU A 492 27.86 -10.50 1.61
N THR A 493 28.01 -9.32 1.06
CA THR A 493 28.16 -9.08 -0.37
C THR A 493 29.47 -8.37 -0.60
N LEU A 494 30.32 -8.94 -1.44
CA LEU A 494 31.60 -8.36 -1.82
C LEU A 494 31.64 -8.15 -3.33
N ARG A 495 32.21 -7.06 -3.78
CA ARG A 495 32.46 -6.77 -5.18
C ARG A 495 33.94 -6.53 -5.40
N HIS A 496 34.48 -7.16 -6.42
CA HIS A 496 35.85 -6.99 -6.85
C HIS A 496 35.90 -6.42 -8.27
N TYR A 497 36.26 -5.17 -8.37
CA TYR A 497 36.31 -4.45 -9.65
C TYR A 497 37.60 -4.82 -10.40
N ARG A 498 37.46 -5.17 -11.68
CA ARG A 498 38.58 -5.54 -12.55
C ARG A 498 39.13 -4.36 -13.36
N SER A 499 38.30 -3.34 -13.59
CA SER A 499 38.71 -2.10 -14.26
C SER A 499 38.58 -0.94 -13.28
N ALA A 500 39.67 -0.56 -12.64
CA ALA A 500 39.75 0.66 -11.84
C ALA A 500 40.32 1.78 -12.70
N GLY A 501 39.55 2.82 -12.91
CA GLY A 501 40.00 4.00 -13.68
C GLY A 501 39.01 5.16 -13.74
N ASP A 502 37.77 4.91 -13.39
CA ASP A 502 36.72 5.92 -13.44
C ASP A 502 36.43 6.46 -12.01
N PRO A 503 36.48 7.81 -11.78
CA PRO A 503 36.13 8.39 -10.50
C PRO A 503 34.67 8.13 -10.08
N PHE A 504 33.82 7.67 -11.00
CA PHE A 504 32.45 7.31 -10.74
C PHE A 504 32.22 5.80 -10.52
N SER A 505 33.31 4.99 -10.48
CA SER A 505 33.14 3.56 -10.21
C SER A 505 32.43 3.37 -8.84
N ASN A 506 31.36 2.61 -8.86
CA ASN A 506 30.54 2.30 -7.68
C ASN A 506 31.29 1.36 -6.74
N ALA A 507 32.37 1.81 -6.10
CA ALA A 507 33.10 1.06 -5.07
C ALA A 507 32.21 0.68 -3.87
N GLY A 508 30.95 1.12 -3.86
CA GLY A 508 30.04 1.06 -2.73
C GLY A 508 29.15 -0.18 -2.59
N GLY A 509 29.42 -1.23 -3.35
CA GLY A 509 28.55 -2.40 -3.32
C GLY A 509 28.80 -3.42 -2.21
N ASP A 510 29.78 -3.20 -1.32
CA ASP A 510 30.08 -4.10 -0.23
C ASP A 510 29.11 -3.92 0.93
N LEU A 511 28.55 -5.03 1.40
CA LEU A 511 27.62 -5.08 2.51
C LEU A 511 28.02 -6.23 3.42
N THR A 512 28.14 -5.95 4.71
CA THR A 512 28.17 -7.00 5.75
C THR A 512 27.07 -6.71 6.76
N GLU A 513 26.18 -7.66 6.98
CA GLU A 513 25.12 -7.56 7.97
C GLU A 513 25.14 -8.80 8.87
N ALA A 514 25.07 -8.61 10.19
CA ALA A 514 24.86 -9.67 11.14
C ALA A 514 23.72 -9.30 12.09
N VAL A 515 22.85 -10.28 12.35
CA VAL A 515 21.73 -10.16 13.26
C VAL A 515 21.78 -11.33 14.24
N LEU A 516 21.65 -11.04 15.52
CA LEU A 516 21.46 -12.03 16.59
C LEU A 516 20.22 -11.66 17.38
N GLY A 517 19.33 -12.60 17.58
CA GLY A 517 18.11 -12.33 18.30
C GLY A 517 17.60 -13.50 19.12
N VAL A 518 16.85 -13.14 20.14
CA VAL A 518 16.05 -14.06 20.94
C VAL A 518 14.68 -13.47 21.15
N ASP A 519 13.66 -14.25 20.90
CA ASP A 519 12.29 -13.88 21.22
C ASP A 519 11.54 -15.05 21.85
N GLY A 520 10.49 -14.72 22.56
CA GLY A 520 9.68 -15.73 23.19
C GLY A 520 8.34 -15.22 23.63
N SER A 521 7.43 -16.18 23.85
CA SER A 521 6.11 -15.90 24.40
C SER A 521 5.75 -16.92 25.47
N ARG A 522 5.20 -16.45 26.59
CA ARG A 522 4.70 -17.31 27.66
C ARG A 522 3.38 -16.76 28.15
N GLN A 523 2.30 -17.54 27.99
CA GLN A 523 0.95 -17.15 28.39
C GLN A 523 0.54 -15.77 27.86
N ALA A 524 0.57 -14.77 28.71
CA ALA A 524 0.17 -13.41 28.42
C ALA A 524 1.33 -12.48 28.00
N ALA A 525 2.58 -12.96 28.06
CA ALA A 525 3.76 -12.13 27.83
C ALA A 525 4.53 -12.57 26.58
N SER A 526 5.07 -11.63 25.83
CA SER A 526 6.06 -11.82 24.78
C SER A 526 7.22 -10.84 24.98
N PHE A 527 8.41 -11.29 24.62
CA PHE A 527 9.62 -10.48 24.71
C PHE A 527 10.54 -10.78 23.53
N GLY A 528 11.40 -9.85 23.23
CA GLY A 528 12.45 -10.03 22.25
C GLY A 528 13.61 -9.10 22.49
N LEU A 529 14.78 -9.60 22.10
CA LEU A 529 16.04 -8.86 22.05
C LEU A 529 16.67 -9.13 20.68
N GLU A 530 17.08 -8.10 19.99
CA GLU A 530 17.80 -8.19 18.72
C GLU A 530 19.01 -7.27 18.73
N TYR A 531 20.13 -7.78 18.32
CA TYR A 531 21.32 -7.02 18.03
C TYR A 531 21.65 -7.14 16.55
N LYS A 532 21.83 -6.02 15.88
CA LYS A 532 22.12 -5.94 14.45
C LYS A 532 23.32 -5.07 14.20
N THR A 533 24.25 -5.58 13.39
CA THR A 533 25.34 -4.80 12.82
C THR A 533 25.20 -4.79 11.31
N ARG A 534 25.39 -3.63 10.72
CA ARG A 534 25.41 -3.44 9.26
C ARG A 534 26.58 -2.55 8.92
N ARG A 535 27.38 -2.99 7.98
CA ARG A 535 28.49 -2.21 7.44
C ARG A 535 28.35 -2.14 5.93
N THR A 536 28.29 -0.94 5.42
CA THR A 536 28.34 -0.65 3.99
C THR A 536 29.57 0.23 3.71
N TYR A 537 29.81 0.54 2.47
CA TYR A 537 30.84 1.51 2.10
C TYR A 537 30.58 2.91 2.71
N TYR A 538 29.31 3.25 2.91
CA TYR A 538 28.87 4.60 3.33
C TYR A 538 28.69 4.74 4.82
N GLU A 539 28.37 3.68 5.52
CA GLU A 539 28.06 3.71 6.95
C GLU A 539 28.36 2.38 7.63
N ALA A 540 28.75 2.46 8.88
CA ALA A 540 28.68 1.35 9.81
C ALA A 540 27.57 1.67 10.84
N ARG A 541 26.60 0.76 10.95
CA ARG A 541 25.48 0.88 11.88
C ARG A 541 25.45 -0.29 12.82
N ARG A 542 25.28 -0.01 14.10
CA ARG A 542 25.03 -1.00 15.16
C ARG A 542 23.73 -0.63 15.83
N SER A 543 22.81 -1.56 15.93
CA SER A 543 21.54 -1.31 16.61
C SER A 543 21.20 -2.44 17.57
N PHE A 544 20.50 -2.07 18.62
CA PHE A 544 19.96 -2.96 19.62
C PHE A 544 18.50 -2.65 19.80
N GLU A 545 17.66 -3.66 19.74
CA GLU A 545 16.22 -3.56 19.96
C GLU A 545 15.82 -4.52 21.07
N ALA A 546 15.04 -4.04 22.02
CA ALA A 546 14.46 -4.83 23.09
C ALA A 546 12.99 -4.49 23.20
N PHE A 547 12.15 -5.49 23.32
CA PHE A 547 10.74 -5.27 23.60
C PHE A 547 10.21 -6.28 24.62
N TYR A 548 9.23 -5.82 25.38
CA TYR A 548 8.42 -6.65 26.25
C TYR A 548 6.97 -6.22 26.09
N GLN A 549 6.09 -7.18 25.82
CA GLN A 549 4.66 -6.97 25.68
C GLN A 549 3.92 -7.93 26.61
N TRP A 550 2.90 -7.44 27.24
CA TRP A 550 2.08 -8.23 28.13
C TRP A 550 0.61 -7.98 27.82
N SER A 551 -0.21 -9.03 27.77
CA SER A 551 -1.63 -8.94 27.54
C SER A 551 -2.36 -9.93 28.43
N GLN A 552 -3.36 -9.44 29.18
CA GLN A 552 -4.13 -10.27 30.08
C GLN A 552 -5.62 -10.09 29.81
N ARG A 553 -6.29 -11.22 29.69
CA ARG A 553 -7.75 -11.22 29.63
C ARG A 553 -8.30 -11.08 31.06
N LEU A 554 -8.95 -9.98 31.32
CA LEU A 554 -9.69 -9.71 32.54
C LEU A 554 -11.12 -10.29 32.45
N LYS A 555 -11.85 -10.37 33.57
CA LYS A 555 -13.25 -10.86 33.58
C LYS A 555 -14.13 -10.13 32.57
N LYS A 556 -13.89 -8.84 32.32
CA LYS A 556 -14.69 -8.00 31.42
C LYS A 556 -13.86 -7.24 30.38
N GLY A 557 -12.66 -7.73 30.04
CA GLY A 557 -11.87 -6.99 29.04
C GLY A 557 -10.51 -7.59 28.76
N LEU A 558 -9.76 -6.91 27.91
CA LEU A 558 -8.38 -7.20 27.56
C LEU A 558 -7.51 -6.00 27.94
N LEU A 559 -6.51 -6.23 28.78
CA LEU A 559 -5.48 -5.26 29.08
C LEU A 559 -4.19 -5.71 28.37
N ALA A 560 -3.62 -4.82 27.60
CA ALA A 560 -2.33 -5.03 26.95
C ALA A 560 -1.40 -3.86 27.25
N SER A 561 -0.14 -4.13 27.52
CA SER A 561 0.88 -3.13 27.71
C SER A 561 2.19 -3.61 27.09
N GLY A 562 3.06 -2.68 26.74
CA GLY A 562 4.35 -3.02 26.22
C GLY A 562 5.34 -1.90 26.43
N VAL A 563 6.61 -2.28 26.49
CA VAL A 563 7.76 -1.39 26.52
C VAL A 563 8.72 -1.84 25.42
N GLY A 564 9.28 -0.87 24.70
CA GLY A 564 10.30 -1.10 23.70
C GLY A 564 11.45 -0.12 23.87
N ASN A 565 12.65 -0.60 23.61
CA ASN A 565 13.83 0.24 23.49
C ASN A 565 14.53 -0.07 22.17
N TYR A 566 14.88 0.97 21.45
CA TYR A 566 15.69 0.90 20.24
C TYR A 566 16.88 1.84 20.40
N TYR A 567 18.07 1.30 20.25
CA TYR A 567 19.32 2.04 20.23
C TYR A 567 20.04 1.81 18.92
N ALA A 568 20.52 2.86 18.28
CA ALA A 568 21.36 2.77 17.09
C ALA A 568 22.55 3.73 17.20
N ARG A 569 23.71 3.22 16.80
CA ARG A 569 24.94 4.00 16.57
C ARG A 569 25.26 3.94 15.09
N ILE A 570 25.38 5.08 14.46
CA ILE A 570 25.62 5.22 13.03
C ILE A 570 26.91 6.00 12.84
N GLU A 571 27.87 5.35 12.21
CA GLU A 571 29.19 5.89 11.88
C GLU A 571 29.25 6.08 10.35
N PRO A 572 29.01 7.29 9.81
CA PRO A 572 29.11 7.55 8.38
C PRO A 572 30.56 7.42 7.91
N ALA A 573 30.75 6.95 6.66
CA ALA A 573 32.06 6.99 6.03
C ALA A 573 32.52 8.43 5.73
N ALA A 574 33.82 8.59 5.49
CA ALA A 574 34.41 9.85 5.02
C ALA A 574 34.28 11.07 5.93
N GLY A 575 34.47 10.89 7.26
CA GLY A 575 34.70 12.02 8.18
C GLY A 575 33.46 12.78 8.61
N ALA A 576 32.26 12.34 8.27
CA ALA A 576 31.04 12.86 8.84
C ALA A 576 30.88 12.47 10.31
N ARG A 577 30.23 13.30 11.09
CA ARG A 577 30.06 13.09 12.53
C ARG A 577 29.24 11.84 12.82
N GLU A 578 29.73 10.99 13.72
CA GLU A 578 28.97 9.90 14.32
C GLU A 578 27.68 10.44 14.97
N TYR A 579 26.57 9.75 14.80
CA TYR A 579 25.35 10.07 15.53
C TYR A 579 24.73 8.84 16.19
N ARG A 580 24.02 9.07 17.28
CA ARG A 580 23.37 8.04 18.09
C ARG A 580 21.90 8.35 18.18
N VAL A 581 21.09 7.32 18.08
CA VAL A 581 19.64 7.40 18.27
C VAL A 581 19.24 6.45 19.37
N ASN A 582 18.51 6.92 20.35
CA ASN A 582 17.91 6.08 21.38
C ASN A 582 16.42 6.38 21.45
N THR A 583 15.59 5.36 21.30
CA THR A 583 14.14 5.49 21.41
C THR A 583 13.62 4.55 22.47
N VAL A 584 12.97 5.08 23.47
CA VAL A 584 12.22 4.32 24.47
C VAL A 584 10.74 4.53 24.23
N SER A 585 9.97 3.46 24.11
CA SER A 585 8.53 3.53 23.90
C SER A 585 7.79 2.70 24.95
N ILE A 586 6.67 3.24 25.42
CA ILE A 586 5.74 2.58 26.34
C ILE A 586 4.36 2.70 25.74
N HIS A 587 3.60 1.61 25.70
CA HIS A 587 2.21 1.65 25.27
C HIS A 587 1.32 0.83 26.18
N GLY A 588 0.08 1.28 26.31
CA GLY A 588 -0.96 0.58 27.05
C GLY A 588 -2.26 0.61 26.27
N LYS A 589 -2.99 -0.49 26.28
CA LYS A 589 -4.33 -0.60 25.69
C LYS A 589 -5.22 -1.38 26.62
N TYR A 590 -6.39 -0.82 26.90
CA TYR A 590 -7.46 -1.51 27.61
C TYR A 590 -8.70 -1.55 26.73
N GLN A 591 -9.28 -2.71 26.54
CA GLN A 591 -10.50 -2.89 25.77
C GLN A 591 -11.47 -3.76 26.56
N THR A 592 -12.69 -3.27 26.75
CA THR A 592 -13.74 -3.98 27.49
C THR A 592 -15.06 -3.96 26.73
N PRO A 593 -15.81 -5.07 26.73
CA PRO A 593 -17.20 -5.04 26.28
C PRO A 593 -18.04 -4.22 27.27
N VAL A 594 -18.91 -3.38 26.72
CA VAL A 594 -19.87 -2.58 27.49
C VAL A 594 -21.26 -3.06 27.08
N TYR A 595 -22.00 -3.59 28.03
CA TYR A 595 -23.27 -4.25 27.77
C TYR A 595 -23.17 -5.39 26.73
N ARG A 596 -24.27 -5.82 26.15
CA ARG A 596 -24.29 -6.97 25.21
C ARG A 596 -23.76 -6.65 23.79
N ARG A 597 -23.69 -5.38 23.42
CA ARG A 597 -23.37 -4.96 22.02
C ARG A 597 -22.48 -3.72 21.94
N GLY A 598 -21.71 -3.47 22.98
CA GLY A 598 -20.81 -2.33 23.02
C GLY A 598 -19.37 -2.72 23.32
N SER A 599 -18.43 -1.85 22.98
CA SER A 599 -17.02 -1.95 23.34
C SER A 599 -16.48 -0.58 23.71
N LEU A 600 -15.61 -0.55 24.69
CA LEU A 600 -14.85 0.61 25.16
C LEU A 600 -13.37 0.27 25.03
N GLY A 601 -12.62 1.14 24.40
CA GLY A 601 -11.17 1.06 24.28
C GLY A 601 -10.50 2.31 24.84
N LEU A 602 -9.40 2.11 25.55
CA LEU A 602 -8.49 3.16 26.00
C LEU A 602 -7.10 2.79 25.50
N PHE A 603 -6.37 3.73 24.96
CA PHE A 603 -4.97 3.49 24.60
C PHE A 603 -4.09 4.68 24.98
N THR A 604 -2.87 4.38 25.33
CA THR A 604 -1.82 5.35 25.59
C THR A 604 -0.52 4.88 24.94
N ARG A 605 0.26 5.81 24.42
CA ARG A 605 1.59 5.55 23.92
C ARG A 605 2.47 6.73 24.27
N TYR A 606 3.63 6.45 24.79
CA TYR A 606 4.71 7.42 24.99
C TYR A 606 5.96 6.91 24.28
N ALA A 607 6.66 7.77 23.58
CA ALA A 607 7.96 7.48 22.99
C ALA A 607 8.88 8.68 23.22
N HIS A 608 10.05 8.40 23.77
CA HIS A 608 11.16 9.34 23.88
C HIS A 608 12.23 8.95 22.89
N THR A 609 12.63 9.86 22.02
CA THR A 609 13.73 9.67 21.07
C THR A 609 14.78 10.74 21.34
N SER A 610 15.98 10.29 21.68
CA SER A 610 17.16 11.14 21.83
C SER A 610 18.12 10.88 20.68
N SER A 611 18.54 11.93 20.00
CA SER A 611 19.60 11.89 18.98
C SER A 611 20.56 13.05 19.20
N ASP A 612 21.79 12.96 18.67
CA ASP A 612 22.83 13.99 18.84
C ASP A 612 22.32 15.39 18.44
N GLY A 613 21.87 16.16 19.43
CA GLY A 613 21.45 17.54 19.32
C GLY A 613 19.94 17.78 19.30
N THR A 614 19.11 16.74 19.28
CA THR A 614 17.65 16.88 19.35
C THR A 614 17.02 15.76 20.16
N ASP A 615 16.25 16.15 21.17
CA ASP A 615 15.37 15.24 21.91
C ASP A 615 13.95 15.45 21.45
N ARG A 616 13.21 14.35 21.38
CA ARG A 616 11.82 14.36 20.96
C ARG A 616 10.99 13.43 21.84
N ASP A 617 9.91 13.96 22.35
CA ASP A 617 8.91 13.24 23.10
C ASP A 617 7.60 13.19 22.29
N ASP A 618 7.08 11.99 22.08
CA ASP A 618 5.77 11.76 21.48
C ASP A 618 4.85 11.13 22.54
N LEU A 619 3.73 11.76 22.83
CA LEU A 619 2.70 11.23 23.72
C LEU A 619 1.38 11.14 22.97
N SER A 620 0.75 9.98 22.98
CA SER A 620 -0.57 9.75 22.40
C SER A 620 -1.52 9.20 23.45
N LEU A 621 -2.70 9.79 23.58
CA LEU A 621 -3.80 9.28 24.38
C LEU A 621 -5.02 9.13 23.48
N GLY A 622 -5.76 8.05 23.63
CA GLY A 622 -6.95 7.84 22.85
C GLY A 622 -8.00 7.00 23.56
N PHE A 623 -9.21 7.23 23.11
CA PHE A 623 -10.43 6.63 23.62
C PHE A 623 -11.31 6.23 22.45
N ASP A 624 -11.80 5.02 22.41
CA ASP A 624 -12.79 4.54 21.45
C ASP A 624 -13.99 3.91 22.18
N TYR A 625 -15.18 4.27 21.76
CA TYR A 625 -16.42 3.71 22.25
C TYR A 625 -17.33 3.36 21.08
N ARG A 626 -17.85 2.15 21.10
CA ARG A 626 -18.86 1.69 20.12
C ARG A 626 -19.98 1.02 20.86
N HIS A 627 -21.21 1.34 20.48
CA HIS A 627 -22.40 0.73 21.07
C HIS A 627 -23.50 0.57 20.03
N GLY A 628 -24.16 -0.58 20.06
CA GLY A 628 -25.35 -0.88 19.26
C GLY A 628 -26.53 -1.19 20.17
N TYR A 629 -27.61 -0.44 20.03
CA TYR A 629 -28.87 -0.67 20.75
C TYR A 629 -30.02 -0.78 19.76
N GLY A 630 -30.54 -2.00 19.56
CA GLY A 630 -31.53 -2.26 18.53
C GLY A 630 -31.06 -1.85 17.14
N LYS A 631 -31.77 -0.92 16.53
CA LYS A 631 -31.45 -0.34 15.23
C LYS A 631 -30.52 0.90 15.29
N PHE A 632 -30.03 1.23 16.49
CA PHE A 632 -29.19 2.39 16.73
C PHE A 632 -27.72 1.99 16.91
N ILE A 633 -26.80 2.66 16.23
CA ILE A 633 -25.36 2.46 16.34
C ILE A 633 -24.70 3.80 16.65
N MET A 634 -23.89 3.82 17.69
CA MET A 634 -23.07 4.96 18.07
C MET A 634 -21.60 4.56 18.08
N SER A 635 -20.74 5.39 17.51
CA SER A 635 -19.30 5.31 17.70
C SER A 635 -18.76 6.69 18.09
N PHE A 636 -17.86 6.69 19.05
CA PHE A 636 -17.15 7.87 19.49
C PHE A 636 -15.67 7.51 19.60
N ASP A 637 -14.80 8.26 18.97
CA ASP A 637 -13.35 8.14 19.10
C ASP A 637 -12.75 9.52 19.33
N ALA A 638 -11.84 9.59 20.29
CA ALA A 638 -11.08 10.78 20.60
C ALA A 638 -9.61 10.42 20.77
N LYS A 639 -8.74 11.24 20.23
CA LYS A 639 -7.30 11.06 20.30
C LYS A 639 -6.61 12.41 20.45
N THR A 640 -5.56 12.43 21.26
CA THR A 640 -4.66 13.57 21.37
C THR A 640 -3.22 13.09 21.24
N ASP A 641 -2.48 13.71 20.36
CA ASP A 641 -1.07 13.47 20.12
C ASP A 641 -0.30 14.75 20.48
N TRP A 642 0.71 14.62 21.32
CA TRP A 642 1.68 15.67 21.62
C TRP A 642 3.04 15.25 21.12
N ARG A 643 3.74 16.20 20.54
CA ARG A 643 5.15 16.06 20.16
C ARG A 643 5.91 17.26 20.67
N PHE A 644 6.95 16.99 21.42
CA PHE A 644 7.88 17.99 21.94
C PHE A 644 9.25 17.72 21.31
N SER A 645 9.82 18.70 20.63
CA SER A 645 11.16 18.58 20.03
C SER A 645 11.87 19.93 20.11
N GLY A 646 13.16 19.96 20.41
CA GLY A 646 14.09 21.07 20.62
C GLY A 646 13.79 22.42 19.96
N GLY A 647 12.69 23.08 20.32
CA GLY A 647 12.24 24.36 19.81
C GLY A 647 10.91 24.36 19.07
N GLN A 648 10.32 23.19 18.82
CA GLN A 648 8.99 23.09 18.19
C GLN A 648 8.13 22.09 18.95
N ASP A 649 6.97 22.54 19.42
CA ASP A 649 5.96 21.71 20.04
C ASP A 649 4.74 21.60 19.13
N ARG A 650 4.26 20.38 18.95
CA ARG A 650 3.06 20.10 18.17
C ARG A 650 2.05 19.35 19.02
N ARG A 651 0.81 19.82 19.01
CA ARG A 651 -0.33 19.14 19.61
C ARG A 651 -1.41 18.95 18.56
N GLU A 652 -1.86 17.72 18.39
CA GLU A 652 -2.97 17.37 17.51
C GLU A 652 -4.09 16.68 18.29
N GLU A 653 -5.29 17.19 18.17
CA GLU A 653 -6.49 16.66 18.79
C GLU A 653 -7.47 16.24 17.72
N THR A 654 -8.02 15.04 17.82
CA THR A 654 -9.06 14.53 16.93
C THR A 654 -10.21 13.99 17.75
N VAL A 655 -11.44 14.34 17.37
CA VAL A 655 -12.67 13.79 17.95
C VAL A 655 -13.61 13.45 16.80
N ASN A 656 -14.11 12.21 16.80
CA ASN A 656 -15.09 11.75 15.82
C ASN A 656 -16.27 11.16 16.57
N LEU A 657 -17.48 11.62 16.25
CA LEU A 657 -18.73 11.10 16.76
C LEU A 657 -19.60 10.71 15.58
N LYS A 658 -20.01 9.46 15.52
CA LYS A 658 -20.94 8.96 14.52
C LYS A 658 -22.14 8.31 15.17
N LEU A 659 -23.31 8.76 14.80
CA LEU A 659 -24.60 8.23 15.21
C LEU A 659 -25.33 7.76 13.95
N SER A 660 -25.89 6.57 13.98
CA SER A 660 -26.73 6.09 12.89
C SER A 660 -27.91 5.27 13.43
N ARG A 661 -29.07 5.48 12.82
CA ARG A 661 -30.30 4.74 13.14
C ARG A 661 -30.84 4.15 11.85
N TYR A 662 -31.12 2.85 11.89
CA TYR A 662 -31.88 2.13 10.88
C TYR A 662 -33.34 2.14 11.31
N LEU A 663 -34.25 2.54 10.42
CA LEU A 663 -35.68 2.66 10.69
C LEU A 663 -36.47 1.47 10.14
#